data_dc322451ae9532ec332532bebf1c3665
#
_entry.id   dc322451ae9532ec332532bebf1c3665
#
_cell.length_a   1.000
_cell.length_b   1.000
_cell.length_c   1.000
_cell.angle_alpha   90.00
_cell.angle_beta   90.00
_cell.angle_gamma   90.00
#
_symmetry.space_group_name_H-M   'P 1'
#
loop_
_entity.id
_entity.type
_entity.pdbx_description
1 polymer ?
#
loop_
_entity_poly.entity_id
_entity_poly.type
_entity_poly.pdbx_seq_one_letter_code
_entity_poly.pdbx_strand_id
1 'polypeptide(L)'
;MARVLRAGVCASLVWLGMCAVASAAVDVESHVRREEFSQMQLSPGGDYLAATLPRGDRTGLVILRLSDLKPTAQFSLGRNTDIAWFSWANDRRVLLGVAEKIGMLARPRFTGEVVVVDAQDGRGEMLVGERVDDGGAGTRIKPKKAEAVWARLADELPGDPNSVILNVAPFTDDPYSRAERMDVRSGRRVVVARVPVRNAEFLVDHAGVVRAVFGSNTDNMSQLYHRASAEAEWQLVNDERSSRRREYPLGFSADGRTLFLRSDMPRGPDAILALDLASGQRSEVLRDDDVDPMTVIYASTGPREPIGARFMDGRPRTEFFNKDHPDVRLHRLLEQAFEGESPELASRTADGRLALVEVHSDRNSGDFFLFDTATMQARHLVSRRSWLDPLEMSPRRPVSFTARDGLAVHGYLTLPKGGGERGQPLVLLPHGGPYGVQDTWYFDEDAQLLSSAGYAVLQVNFRGSGGYGHAFTAAGARQWGLAMQDDLTDATRWAIAEGIADPRRICIYGASYGAYAALMGAAREPDLYRCAAGYVGLYDLPMRLSALSGGARSLETWSRDWMGSDPAVLAASSPTRLAGQVRVPVFMAAGGQDERTPPEHTRQMERALKGAGVEVETLYYPTEGHGFFLPANRREYYTRLLAFLGRHLGGQGAQ
;
A
#
# COMPACT_ATOMS: atom_id res chain seq x y z
N MET A 1 -35.66 84.92 31.78
CA MET A 1 -34.97 83.92 32.60
C MET A 1 -34.60 82.73 31.68
N ALA A 2 -33.38 82.71 31.25
CA ALA A 2 -32.87 81.71 30.28
C ALA A 2 -32.21 80.54 31.03
N ARG A 3 -32.53 79.33 30.63
CA ARG A 3 -31.76 78.12 31.01
C ARG A 3 -31.20 77.48 29.73
N VAL A 4 -29.88 77.52 29.66
CA VAL A 4 -29.05 76.87 28.61
C VAL A 4 -28.90 75.43 28.94
N LEU A 5 -29.32 74.51 28.00
CA LEU A 5 -28.98 73.11 28.05
C LEU A 5 -27.75 72.85 27.18
N ARG A 6 -26.70 72.36 27.83
CA ARG A 6 -25.48 71.83 27.14
C ARG A 6 -25.76 70.34 26.76
N ALA A 7 -25.72 70.02 25.49
CA ALA A 7 -25.68 68.69 25.01
C ALA A 7 -24.23 68.12 25.02
N GLY A 8 -24.00 67.09 25.85
CA GLY A 8 -22.74 66.32 25.81
C GLY A 8 -22.78 65.24 24.77
N VAL A 9 -21.85 65.28 23.81
CA VAL A 9 -21.63 64.20 22.85
C VAL A 9 -20.73 63.15 23.49
N CYS A 10 -21.28 61.97 23.82
CA CYS A 10 -20.51 60.78 24.18
C CYS A 10 -20.08 60.07 22.89
N ALA A 11 -18.79 60.18 22.55
CA ALA A 11 -18.18 59.34 21.50
C ALA A 11 -17.89 57.95 22.08
N SER A 12 -18.69 56.97 21.74
CA SER A 12 -18.44 55.55 22.05
C SER A 12 -17.40 55.00 21.06
N LEU A 13 -16.15 54.85 21.50
CA LEU A 13 -15.14 54.06 20.79
C LEU A 13 -15.53 52.56 20.87
N VAL A 14 -16.02 52.02 19.76
CA VAL A 14 -16.16 50.58 19.60
C VAL A 14 -14.77 50.00 19.31
N TRP A 15 -14.17 49.40 20.33
CA TRP A 15 -13.01 48.52 20.16
C TRP A 15 -13.47 47.24 19.47
N LEU A 16 -13.24 47.10 18.17
CA LEU A 16 -13.25 45.82 17.47
C LEU A 16 -12.00 45.05 17.95
N GLY A 17 -12.18 44.28 19.01
CA GLY A 17 -11.20 43.26 19.39
C GLY A 17 -11.19 42.18 18.29
N MET A 18 -10.19 42.24 17.40
CA MET A 18 -9.80 41.07 16.61
C MET A 18 -9.32 40.02 17.63
N CYS A 19 -10.20 39.11 18.03
CA CYS A 19 -9.78 37.85 18.62
C CYS A 19 -8.97 37.11 17.54
N ALA A 20 -7.64 37.29 17.57
CA ALA A 20 -6.76 36.34 16.94
C ALA A 20 -7.04 34.99 17.67
N VAL A 21 -7.81 34.11 17.05
CA VAL A 21 -7.88 32.73 17.47
C VAL A 21 -6.45 32.23 17.31
N ALA A 22 -5.73 32.07 18.40
CA ALA A 22 -4.43 31.41 18.40
C ALA A 22 -4.73 29.98 17.96
N SER A 23 -4.51 29.69 16.67
CA SER A 23 -4.62 28.37 16.13
C SER A 23 -3.55 27.52 16.83
N ALA A 24 -3.96 26.48 17.52
CA ALA A 24 -3.03 25.59 18.20
C ALA A 24 -2.07 24.99 17.16
N ALA A 25 -0.78 24.93 17.48
CA ALA A 25 0.19 24.30 16.62
C ALA A 25 -0.14 22.80 16.44
N VAL A 26 0.21 22.23 15.28
CA VAL A 26 -0.10 20.84 14.94
C VAL A 26 0.63 19.89 15.88
N ASP A 27 -0.09 18.97 16.49
CA ASP A 27 0.49 17.83 17.21
C ASP A 27 1.06 16.80 16.24
N VAL A 28 2.32 16.99 15.88
CA VAL A 28 3.04 16.08 14.96
C VAL A 28 3.12 14.67 15.54
N GLU A 29 3.29 14.52 16.86
CA GLU A 29 3.44 13.22 17.52
C GLU A 29 2.22 12.33 17.26
N SER A 30 1.02 12.87 17.45
CA SER A 30 -0.22 12.11 17.21
C SER A 30 -0.37 11.63 15.76
N HIS A 31 0.07 12.41 14.79
CA HIS A 31 -0.02 12.03 13.38
C HIS A 31 1.03 11.00 12.97
N VAL A 32 2.28 11.14 13.48
CA VAL A 32 3.39 10.27 13.07
C VAL A 32 3.61 9.06 13.95
N ARG A 33 2.89 8.96 15.06
CA ARG A 33 2.91 7.80 15.93
C ARG A 33 2.39 6.59 15.14
N ARG A 34 3.16 5.48 15.20
CA ARG A 34 2.81 4.24 14.50
C ARG A 34 1.55 3.63 15.11
N GLU A 35 0.76 3.00 14.26
CA GLU A 35 -0.42 2.21 14.66
C GLU A 35 -0.09 1.17 15.73
N GLU A 36 -1.06 0.85 16.59
CA GLU A 36 -0.88 -0.15 17.64
C GLU A 36 -0.89 -1.56 17.07
N PHE A 37 -1.71 -1.79 16.03
CA PHE A 37 -1.86 -3.09 15.38
C PHE A 37 -1.89 -2.92 13.86
N SER A 38 -1.28 -3.87 13.14
CA SER A 38 -1.25 -3.81 11.67
C SER A 38 -2.18 -4.82 11.02
N GLN A 39 -2.16 -6.08 11.45
CA GLN A 39 -3.00 -7.15 10.92
C GLN A 39 -3.61 -7.94 12.06
N MET A 40 -4.85 -8.41 11.89
CA MET A 40 -5.54 -9.25 12.87
C MET A 40 -6.29 -10.39 12.19
N GLN A 41 -6.32 -11.56 12.86
CA GLN A 41 -7.10 -12.73 12.40
C GLN A 41 -7.63 -13.52 13.59
N LEU A 42 -8.87 -13.97 13.50
CA LEU A 42 -9.45 -14.96 14.40
C LEU A 42 -8.86 -16.34 14.13
N SER A 43 -8.67 -17.15 15.18
CA SER A 43 -8.44 -18.58 14.99
C SER A 43 -9.69 -19.25 14.39
N PRO A 44 -9.55 -20.36 13.63
CA PRO A 44 -10.68 -21.05 13.02
C PRO A 44 -11.80 -21.43 14.02
N GLY A 45 -11.45 -21.86 15.23
CA GLY A 45 -12.42 -22.19 16.29
C GLY A 45 -12.92 -20.99 17.09
N GLY A 46 -12.33 -19.79 16.93
CA GLY A 46 -12.77 -18.57 17.63
C GLY A 46 -12.26 -18.42 19.07
N ASP A 47 -11.30 -19.24 19.52
CA ASP A 47 -10.74 -19.12 20.88
C ASP A 47 -9.69 -18.01 21.00
N TYR A 48 -9.02 -17.66 19.89
CA TYR A 48 -7.90 -16.74 19.86
C TYR A 48 -8.05 -15.66 18.79
N LEU A 49 -7.38 -14.54 19.05
CA LEU A 49 -7.15 -13.44 18.13
C LEU A 49 -5.63 -13.26 18.00
N ALA A 50 -5.08 -13.43 16.79
CA ALA A 50 -3.69 -13.11 16.51
C ALA A 50 -3.59 -11.73 15.90
N ALA A 51 -2.56 -10.95 16.30
CA ALA A 51 -2.31 -9.62 15.77
C ALA A 51 -0.81 -9.35 15.63
N THR A 52 -0.44 -8.60 14.59
CA THR A 52 0.90 -8.04 14.46
C THR A 52 0.93 -6.63 15.01
N LEU A 53 2.04 -6.29 15.68
CA LEU A 53 2.24 -4.97 16.27
C LEU A 53 3.66 -4.47 16.02
N PRO A 54 3.82 -3.19 15.64
CA PRO A 54 5.14 -2.58 15.49
C PRO A 54 5.79 -2.37 16.87
N ARG A 55 7.09 -2.73 16.97
CA ARG A 55 7.90 -2.54 18.19
C ARG A 55 9.25 -1.91 17.83
N GLY A 56 9.32 -0.59 17.75
CA GLY A 56 10.55 0.09 17.35
C GLY A 56 11.00 -0.33 15.95
N ASP A 57 12.11 -1.07 15.84
CA ASP A 57 12.71 -1.52 14.59
C ASP A 57 12.17 -2.86 14.03
N ARG A 58 11.16 -3.45 14.69
CA ARG A 58 10.64 -4.80 14.33
C ARG A 58 9.13 -4.90 14.43
N THR A 59 8.59 -5.97 13.89
CA THR A 59 7.18 -6.36 14.06
C THR A 59 7.11 -7.61 14.93
N GLY A 60 6.24 -7.61 15.94
CA GLY A 60 5.96 -8.76 16.80
C GLY A 60 4.58 -9.34 16.52
N LEU A 61 4.38 -10.61 16.85
CA LEU A 61 3.08 -11.28 16.93
C LEU A 61 2.62 -11.31 18.38
N VAL A 62 1.37 -10.97 18.63
CA VAL A 62 0.67 -11.23 19.89
C VAL A 62 -0.53 -12.11 19.61
N ILE A 63 -0.77 -13.07 20.48
CA ILE A 63 -1.98 -13.91 20.46
C ILE A 63 -2.75 -13.65 21.74
N LEU A 64 -4.00 -13.28 21.60
CA LEU A 64 -4.91 -12.95 22.69
C LEU A 64 -5.98 -14.04 22.79
N ARG A 65 -6.38 -14.39 24.01
CA ARG A 65 -7.59 -15.17 24.22
C ARG A 65 -8.80 -14.28 23.90
N LEU A 66 -9.69 -14.71 23.03
CA LEU A 66 -10.79 -13.88 22.54
C LEU A 66 -11.81 -13.52 23.64
N SER A 67 -12.00 -14.38 24.65
CA SER A 67 -13.01 -14.19 25.71
C SER A 67 -12.69 -13.02 26.64
N ASP A 68 -11.41 -12.72 26.92
CA ASP A 68 -10.97 -11.71 27.87
C ASP A 68 -9.87 -10.78 27.34
N LEU A 69 -9.48 -10.96 26.08
CA LEU A 69 -8.42 -10.24 25.36
C LEU A 69 -7.05 -10.25 26.07
N LYS A 70 -6.82 -11.24 26.94
CA LYS A 70 -5.52 -11.39 27.60
C LYS A 70 -4.50 -12.08 26.70
N PRO A 71 -3.25 -11.58 26.66
CA PRO A 71 -2.19 -12.24 25.92
C PRO A 71 -1.94 -13.67 26.43
N THR A 72 -1.94 -14.64 25.52
CA THR A 72 -1.53 -16.02 25.78
C THR A 72 -0.14 -16.28 25.24
N ALA A 73 0.22 -15.60 24.14
CA ALA A 73 1.51 -15.75 23.50
C ALA A 73 2.01 -14.40 22.95
N GLN A 74 3.33 -14.22 22.97
CA GLN A 74 4.03 -13.13 22.31
C GLN A 74 5.26 -13.68 21.64
N PHE A 75 5.48 -13.28 20.38
CA PHE A 75 6.62 -13.72 19.60
C PHE A 75 7.23 -12.57 18.83
N SER A 76 8.55 -12.49 18.78
CA SER A 76 9.28 -11.55 17.92
C SER A 76 10.65 -12.13 17.59
N LEU A 77 11.13 -11.81 16.41
CA LEU A 77 12.46 -12.14 15.94
C LEU A 77 13.46 -11.01 16.27
N GLY A 78 14.64 -11.08 15.70
CA GLY A 78 15.73 -10.12 15.90
C GLY A 78 15.43 -8.69 15.43
N ARG A 79 16.45 -7.84 15.39
CA ARG A 79 16.35 -6.46 14.91
C ARG A 79 16.01 -6.40 13.43
N ASN A 80 15.35 -5.33 13.01
CA ASN A 80 14.93 -5.06 11.61
C ASN A 80 14.10 -6.18 10.99
N THR A 81 13.49 -7.06 11.81
CA THR A 81 12.61 -8.11 11.30
C THR A 81 11.18 -7.63 11.16
N ASP A 82 10.53 -8.10 10.11
CA ASP A 82 9.12 -7.89 9.83
C ASP A 82 8.41 -9.23 9.73
N ILE A 83 7.17 -9.28 10.16
CA ILE A 83 6.27 -10.40 9.89
C ILE A 83 5.57 -10.05 8.57
N ALA A 84 6.07 -10.63 7.49
CA ALA A 84 5.58 -10.33 6.15
C ALA A 84 4.13 -10.79 5.93
N TRP A 85 3.79 -11.90 6.55
CA TRP A 85 2.45 -12.49 6.58
C TRP A 85 2.34 -13.42 7.78
N PHE A 86 1.14 -13.60 8.28
CA PHE A 86 0.83 -14.70 9.18
C PHE A 86 -0.54 -15.31 8.82
N SER A 87 -0.74 -16.56 9.20
CA SER A 87 -2.01 -17.25 9.03
C SER A 87 -2.16 -18.36 10.06
N TRP A 88 -3.39 -18.64 10.45
CA TRP A 88 -3.73 -19.79 11.29
C TRP A 88 -3.66 -21.08 10.46
N ALA A 89 -2.78 -21.98 10.84
CA ALA A 89 -2.79 -23.33 10.28
C ALA A 89 -3.89 -24.21 10.90
N ASN A 90 -4.24 -23.92 12.16
CA ASN A 90 -5.35 -24.56 12.91
C ASN A 90 -5.62 -23.73 14.17
N ASP A 91 -6.50 -24.21 15.07
CA ASP A 91 -6.89 -23.49 16.29
C ASP A 91 -5.74 -23.20 17.26
N ARG A 92 -4.59 -23.79 17.08
CA ARG A 92 -3.47 -23.69 18.02
C ARG A 92 -2.21 -23.12 17.39
N ARG A 93 -2.03 -23.20 16.09
CA ARG A 93 -0.76 -22.88 15.43
C ARG A 93 -0.89 -21.76 14.43
N VAL A 94 -0.06 -20.76 14.61
CA VAL A 94 0.08 -19.64 13.67
C VAL A 94 1.37 -19.82 12.89
N LEU A 95 1.28 -19.84 11.56
CA LEU A 95 2.42 -19.75 10.66
C LEU A 95 2.71 -18.29 10.37
N LEU A 96 3.99 -17.95 10.27
CA LEU A 96 4.42 -16.63 9.85
C LEU A 96 5.63 -16.69 8.93
N GLY A 97 5.66 -15.82 7.95
CA GLY A 97 6.80 -15.59 7.08
C GLY A 97 7.63 -14.43 7.58
N VAL A 98 8.95 -14.64 7.61
CA VAL A 98 9.91 -13.66 8.10
C VAL A 98 10.43 -12.82 6.95
N ALA A 99 10.51 -11.51 7.19
CA ALA A 99 11.22 -10.60 6.31
C ALA A 99 12.10 -9.65 7.11
N GLU A 100 13.07 -9.08 6.44
CA GLU A 100 13.88 -7.97 6.93
C GLU A 100 13.50 -6.71 6.18
N LYS A 101 13.42 -5.59 6.89
CA LYS A 101 13.17 -4.30 6.26
C LYS A 101 13.97 -3.19 6.93
N ILE A 102 14.44 -2.28 6.10
CA ILE A 102 15.16 -1.09 6.52
C ILE A 102 14.35 0.12 6.08
N GLY A 103 13.65 0.74 7.05
CA GLY A 103 12.78 1.88 6.81
C GLY A 103 11.34 1.53 6.42
N MET A 104 10.44 2.49 6.57
CA MET A 104 8.98 2.30 6.43
C MET A 104 8.51 1.98 5.01
N LEU A 105 9.08 2.68 4.01
CA LEU A 105 8.71 2.50 2.61
C LEU A 105 9.50 1.38 1.93
N ALA A 106 10.47 0.77 2.62
CA ALA A 106 11.23 -0.33 2.08
C ALA A 106 10.32 -1.55 1.87
N ARG A 107 10.45 -2.21 0.71
CA ARG A 107 9.84 -3.53 0.55
C ARG A 107 10.56 -4.50 1.48
N PRO A 108 9.84 -5.23 2.33
CA PRO A 108 10.46 -6.25 3.15
C PRO A 108 11.21 -7.25 2.28
N ARG A 109 12.46 -7.54 2.65
CA ARG A 109 13.26 -8.60 2.01
C ARG A 109 12.91 -9.92 2.69
N PHE A 110 12.18 -10.78 2.00
CA PHE A 110 11.87 -12.10 2.51
C PHE A 110 13.16 -12.89 2.77
N THR A 111 13.27 -13.45 3.97
CA THR A 111 14.39 -14.33 4.34
C THR A 111 14.17 -15.75 3.85
N GLY A 112 12.98 -16.07 3.37
CA GLY A 112 12.56 -17.41 2.99
C GLY A 112 12.15 -18.29 4.16
N GLU A 113 12.20 -17.75 5.36
CA GLU A 113 11.93 -18.50 6.59
C GLU A 113 10.45 -18.53 6.89
N VAL A 114 9.99 -19.70 7.33
CA VAL A 114 8.65 -19.92 7.86
C VAL A 114 8.76 -20.44 9.28
N VAL A 115 8.13 -19.74 10.21
CA VAL A 115 8.08 -20.05 11.62
C VAL A 115 6.65 -20.45 11.99
N VAL A 116 6.50 -21.44 12.87
CA VAL A 116 5.23 -21.74 13.54
C VAL A 116 5.29 -21.26 14.99
N VAL A 117 4.21 -20.64 15.47
CA VAL A 117 4.07 -20.19 16.86
C VAL A 117 2.87 -20.87 17.50
N ASP A 118 3.06 -21.42 18.69
CA ASP A 118 1.99 -22.01 19.49
C ASP A 118 1.19 -20.91 20.21
N ALA A 119 -0.13 -20.95 20.09
CA ALA A 119 -1.01 -19.93 20.64
C ALA A 119 -1.12 -19.92 22.17
N GLN A 120 -0.75 -21.01 22.85
CA GLN A 120 -0.88 -21.14 24.30
C GLN A 120 0.36 -20.70 25.07
N ASP A 121 1.55 -20.98 24.53
CA ASP A 121 2.82 -20.74 25.24
C ASP A 121 3.80 -19.84 24.47
N GLY A 122 3.48 -19.44 23.25
CA GLY A 122 4.31 -18.56 22.44
C GLY A 122 5.59 -19.20 21.91
N ARG A 123 5.77 -20.50 22.04
CA ARG A 123 6.93 -21.19 21.48
C ARG A 123 6.92 -21.06 19.97
N GLY A 124 7.98 -20.44 19.45
CA GLY A 124 8.25 -20.34 18.02
C GLY A 124 9.23 -21.41 17.57
N GLU A 125 8.93 -22.06 16.45
CA GLU A 125 9.80 -23.06 15.84
C GLU A 125 9.95 -22.77 14.35
N MET A 126 11.19 -22.70 13.87
CA MET A 126 11.46 -22.52 12.44
C MET A 126 11.24 -23.83 11.70
N LEU A 127 10.36 -23.81 10.71
CA LEU A 127 10.01 -24.98 9.90
C LEU A 127 10.73 -24.99 8.55
N VAL A 128 11.02 -23.82 7.99
CA VAL A 128 11.69 -23.66 6.69
C VAL A 128 12.72 -22.54 6.78
N GLY A 129 13.87 -22.73 6.15
CA GLY A 129 14.94 -21.73 6.05
C GLY A 129 16.33 -22.29 6.35
N GLU A 130 17.34 -21.44 6.24
CA GLU A 130 18.73 -21.80 6.53
C GLU A 130 19.01 -21.96 8.02
N ARG A 131 18.29 -21.22 8.88
CA ARG A 131 18.43 -21.23 10.35
C ARG A 131 17.57 -22.29 11.03
N VAL A 132 17.10 -23.30 10.29
CA VAL A 132 16.39 -24.44 10.89
C VAL A 132 17.36 -25.21 11.76
N ASP A 133 17.02 -25.37 13.06
CA ASP A 133 17.78 -26.17 14.00
C ASP A 133 17.69 -27.65 13.61
N ASP A 134 18.82 -28.26 13.25
CA ASP A 134 18.92 -29.65 12.84
C ASP A 134 18.92 -30.63 14.04
N GLY A 135 18.75 -30.10 15.26
CA GLY A 135 18.62 -30.89 16.50
C GLY A 135 19.85 -31.75 16.76
N GLY A 136 20.92 -31.09 17.20
CA GLY A 136 22.25 -31.66 17.48
C GLY A 136 22.36 -33.14 17.84
N ALA A 137 23.52 -33.71 17.67
CA ALA A 137 23.83 -35.12 17.81
C ALA A 137 23.23 -35.76 19.09
N GLY A 138 22.21 -36.62 18.94
CA GLY A 138 21.63 -37.37 20.05
C GLY A 138 20.15 -37.68 20.00
N THR A 139 19.36 -37.10 19.08
CA THR A 139 17.95 -37.39 18.99
C THR A 139 17.62 -38.35 17.82
N ARG A 140 16.71 -39.32 18.06
CA ARG A 140 16.19 -40.25 17.01
C ARG A 140 15.23 -39.59 16.03
N ILE A 141 15.03 -38.27 16.11
CA ILE A 141 14.19 -37.48 15.21
C ILE A 141 15.07 -37.12 14.00
N LYS A 142 14.63 -37.42 12.80
CA LYS A 142 15.33 -36.99 11.57
C LYS A 142 15.45 -35.47 11.61
N PRO A 143 16.67 -34.92 11.46
CA PRO A 143 16.87 -33.49 11.49
C PRO A 143 16.03 -32.80 10.41
N LYS A 144 15.49 -31.63 10.71
CA LYS A 144 14.88 -30.77 9.73
C LYS A 144 15.95 -30.34 8.73
N LYS A 145 15.59 -30.24 7.46
CA LYS A 145 16.54 -29.86 6.42
C LYS A 145 16.68 -28.35 6.40
N ALA A 146 17.82 -27.83 6.81
CA ALA A 146 18.20 -26.45 6.49
C ALA A 146 18.32 -26.31 4.96
N GLU A 147 17.65 -25.31 4.39
CA GLU A 147 17.61 -25.10 2.94
C GLU A 147 17.55 -23.59 2.63
N ALA A 148 18.42 -23.16 1.71
CA ALA A 148 18.42 -21.79 1.17
C ALA A 148 17.31 -21.62 0.13
N VAL A 149 16.12 -21.29 0.61
CA VAL A 149 14.93 -21.12 -0.24
C VAL A 149 14.05 -20.00 0.26
N TRP A 150 13.31 -19.39 -0.64
CA TRP A 150 12.14 -18.58 -0.31
C TRP A 150 10.92 -19.47 -0.19
N ALA A 151 10.23 -19.40 0.95
CA ALA A 151 8.97 -20.11 1.15
C ALA A 151 7.85 -19.12 1.51
N ARG A 152 6.73 -19.22 0.81
CA ARG A 152 5.51 -18.44 1.07
C ARG A 152 4.33 -19.39 1.19
N LEU A 153 3.35 -19.01 2.01
CA LEU A 153 2.06 -19.71 2.03
C LEU A 153 1.37 -19.54 0.67
N ALA A 154 0.99 -20.65 0.04
CA ALA A 154 0.18 -20.68 -1.16
C ALA A 154 -1.27 -21.01 -0.83
N ASP A 155 -1.49 -21.93 0.14
CA ASP A 155 -2.84 -22.29 0.60
C ASP A 155 -2.79 -22.87 2.01
N GLU A 156 -3.78 -22.53 2.83
CA GLU A 156 -3.93 -22.97 4.21
C GLU A 156 -4.49 -24.39 4.35
N LEU A 157 -5.06 -24.93 3.28
CA LEU A 157 -5.77 -26.23 3.26
C LEU A 157 -6.83 -26.32 4.37
N PRO A 158 -7.91 -25.54 4.34
CA PRO A 158 -8.89 -25.50 5.44
C PRO A 158 -9.47 -26.87 5.83
N GLY A 159 -9.48 -27.83 4.89
CA GLY A 159 -9.90 -29.22 5.12
C GLY A 159 -8.86 -30.12 5.80
N ASP A 160 -7.60 -29.64 6.00
CA ASP A 160 -6.53 -30.41 6.65
C ASP A 160 -5.75 -29.54 7.68
N PRO A 161 -6.13 -29.59 8.95
CA PRO A 161 -5.51 -28.75 9.99
C PRO A 161 -4.04 -29.09 10.29
N ASN A 162 -3.48 -30.09 9.65
CA ASN A 162 -2.10 -30.53 9.86
C ASN A 162 -1.15 -30.15 8.72
N SER A 163 -1.67 -29.66 7.60
CA SER A 163 -0.86 -29.36 6.43
C SER A 163 -1.20 -28.01 5.81
N VAL A 164 -0.24 -27.44 5.07
CA VAL A 164 -0.40 -26.28 4.22
C VAL A 164 0.33 -26.50 2.89
N ILE A 165 -0.01 -25.72 1.88
CA ILE A 165 0.79 -25.65 0.65
C ILE A 165 1.69 -24.43 0.69
N LEU A 166 2.98 -24.64 0.46
CA LEU A 166 3.98 -23.59 0.32
C LEU A 166 4.40 -23.45 -1.15
N ASN A 167 4.56 -22.21 -1.56
CA ASN A 167 5.33 -21.85 -2.76
C ASN A 167 6.80 -21.75 -2.34
N VAL A 168 7.66 -22.59 -2.88
CA VAL A 168 9.09 -22.69 -2.55
C VAL A 168 9.93 -22.43 -3.78
N ALA A 169 10.84 -21.44 -3.69
CA ALA A 169 11.75 -21.05 -4.76
C ALA A 169 13.21 -21.01 -4.27
N PRO A 170 14.20 -21.40 -5.08
CA PRO A 170 15.61 -21.23 -4.73
C PRO A 170 16.02 -19.75 -4.70
N PHE A 171 17.07 -19.42 -3.96
CA PHE A 171 17.68 -18.08 -3.97
C PHE A 171 18.47 -17.84 -5.25
N THR A 172 17.75 -17.69 -6.33
CA THR A 172 18.30 -17.34 -7.65
C THR A 172 17.43 -16.29 -8.30
N ASP A 173 17.97 -15.54 -9.23
CA ASP A 173 17.20 -14.62 -10.04
C ASP A 173 16.24 -15.39 -10.97
N ASP A 174 15.02 -14.87 -11.08
CA ASP A 174 13.96 -15.44 -11.93
C ASP A 174 13.77 -16.97 -11.74
N PRO A 175 13.46 -17.44 -10.51
CA PRO A 175 13.48 -18.85 -10.17
C PRO A 175 12.29 -19.63 -10.75
N TYR A 176 12.49 -20.93 -10.96
CA TYR A 176 11.38 -21.88 -11.05
C TYR A 176 10.96 -22.30 -9.64
N SER A 177 9.72 -21.99 -9.30
CA SER A 177 9.12 -22.37 -8.03
C SER A 177 8.60 -23.81 -8.06
N ARG A 178 8.36 -24.35 -6.87
CA ARG A 178 7.65 -25.63 -6.69
C ARG A 178 6.63 -25.48 -5.56
N ALA A 179 5.50 -26.16 -5.69
CA ALA A 179 4.54 -26.27 -4.60
C ALA A 179 4.90 -27.46 -3.71
N GLU A 180 4.98 -27.23 -2.40
CA GLU A 180 5.26 -28.26 -1.41
C GLU A 180 4.15 -28.32 -0.37
N ARG A 181 3.63 -29.53 -0.09
CA ARG A 181 2.76 -29.76 1.07
C ARG A 181 3.64 -29.94 2.29
N MET A 182 3.42 -29.12 3.30
CA MET A 182 4.17 -29.12 4.55
C MET A 182 3.28 -29.55 5.71
N ASP A 183 3.76 -30.52 6.51
CA ASP A 183 3.18 -30.84 7.82
C ASP A 183 3.58 -29.74 8.82
N VAL A 184 2.60 -29.05 9.42
CA VAL A 184 2.82 -27.88 10.28
C VAL A 184 3.39 -28.22 11.68
N ARG A 185 3.47 -29.50 12.03
CA ARG A 185 4.06 -29.95 13.31
C ARG A 185 5.53 -30.30 13.16
N SER A 186 5.86 -31.01 12.09
CA SER A 186 7.20 -31.55 11.89
C SER A 186 8.05 -30.75 10.90
N GLY A 187 7.44 -29.84 10.11
CA GLY A 187 8.10 -29.18 9.00
C GLY A 187 8.44 -30.12 7.81
N ARG A 188 7.96 -31.38 7.83
CA ARG A 188 8.17 -32.32 6.71
C ARG A 188 7.46 -31.81 5.47
N ARG A 189 8.19 -31.74 4.36
CA ARG A 189 7.69 -31.22 3.08
C ARG A 189 7.75 -32.28 1.99
N VAL A 190 6.74 -32.29 1.12
CA VAL A 190 6.65 -33.14 -0.07
C VAL A 190 6.27 -32.27 -1.26
N VAL A 191 7.02 -32.38 -2.35
CA VAL A 191 6.70 -31.67 -3.61
C VAL A 191 5.41 -32.22 -4.20
N VAL A 192 4.42 -31.36 -4.41
CA VAL A 192 3.11 -31.70 -5.00
C VAL A 192 2.92 -31.13 -6.40
N ALA A 193 3.72 -30.11 -6.79
CA ALA A 193 3.74 -29.63 -8.16
C ALA A 193 5.09 -28.98 -8.52
N ARG A 194 5.52 -29.19 -9.76
CA ARG A 194 6.57 -28.43 -10.46
C ARG A 194 5.91 -27.78 -11.66
N VAL A 195 6.44 -26.62 -12.07
CA VAL A 195 5.74 -25.77 -13.04
C VAL A 195 6.64 -25.35 -14.20
N PRO A 196 6.04 -25.06 -15.38
CA PRO A 196 6.80 -24.76 -16.59
C PRO A 196 7.17 -23.27 -16.72
N VAL A 197 6.77 -22.41 -15.77
CA VAL A 197 6.97 -20.95 -15.83
C VAL A 197 7.79 -20.46 -14.64
N ARG A 198 8.57 -19.40 -14.82
CA ARG A 198 9.36 -18.76 -13.77
C ARG A 198 8.50 -17.83 -12.90
N ASN A 199 9.03 -17.45 -11.74
CA ASN A 199 8.38 -16.51 -10.81
C ASN A 199 6.91 -16.89 -10.53
N ALA A 200 6.66 -18.19 -10.34
CA ALA A 200 5.32 -18.77 -10.34
C ALA A 200 4.58 -18.51 -9.02
N GLU A 201 3.28 -18.26 -9.15
CA GLU A 201 2.29 -18.28 -8.07
C GLU A 201 1.30 -19.42 -8.34
N PHE A 202 0.90 -20.10 -7.26
CA PHE A 202 0.05 -21.30 -7.35
C PHE A 202 -1.35 -21.00 -6.89
N LEU A 203 -2.33 -21.57 -7.59
CA LEU A 203 -3.71 -21.61 -7.14
C LEU A 203 -4.12 -23.06 -6.87
N VAL A 204 -4.63 -23.27 -5.66
CA VAL A 204 -5.07 -24.57 -5.14
C VAL A 204 -6.58 -24.65 -5.24
N ASP A 205 -7.13 -25.78 -5.63
CA ASP A 205 -8.57 -25.99 -5.63
C ASP A 205 -9.10 -26.43 -4.26
N HIS A 206 -10.42 -26.55 -4.14
CA HIS A 206 -11.07 -26.91 -2.87
C HIS A 206 -10.77 -28.33 -2.37
N ALA A 207 -10.17 -29.18 -3.21
CA ALA A 207 -9.68 -30.51 -2.84
C ALA A 207 -8.20 -30.50 -2.38
N GLY A 208 -7.57 -29.33 -2.33
CA GLY A 208 -6.16 -29.18 -1.96
C GLY A 208 -5.19 -29.55 -3.08
N VAL A 209 -5.63 -29.55 -4.33
CA VAL A 209 -4.81 -29.83 -5.51
C VAL A 209 -4.38 -28.51 -6.17
N VAL A 210 -3.09 -28.37 -6.45
CA VAL A 210 -2.57 -27.26 -7.24
C VAL A 210 -3.01 -27.43 -8.69
N ARG A 211 -3.97 -26.61 -9.16
CA ARG A 211 -4.57 -26.75 -10.50
C ARG A 211 -4.32 -25.59 -11.45
N ALA A 212 -3.96 -24.42 -10.95
CA ALA A 212 -3.54 -23.32 -11.81
C ALA A 212 -2.22 -22.72 -11.34
N VAL A 213 -1.47 -22.19 -12.28
CA VAL A 213 -0.22 -21.48 -12.02
C VAL A 213 -0.10 -20.30 -12.96
N PHE A 214 0.27 -19.16 -12.37
CA PHE A 214 0.57 -17.92 -13.06
C PHE A 214 2.03 -17.55 -12.80
N GLY A 215 2.73 -17.07 -13.81
CA GLY A 215 4.10 -16.61 -13.64
C GLY A 215 4.55 -15.78 -14.83
N SER A 216 5.76 -15.25 -14.75
CA SER A 216 6.36 -14.47 -15.84
C SER A 216 7.80 -14.89 -16.08
N ASN A 217 8.19 -14.90 -17.34
CA ASN A 217 9.57 -15.14 -17.73
C ASN A 217 10.43 -13.86 -17.63
N THR A 218 11.68 -13.95 -18.04
CA THR A 218 12.66 -12.83 -17.94
C THR A 218 12.33 -11.61 -18.82
N ASP A 219 11.34 -11.74 -19.70
CA ASP A 219 10.77 -10.64 -20.49
C ASP A 219 9.55 -9.96 -19.84
N ASN A 220 9.20 -10.38 -18.63
CA ASN A 220 8.03 -9.95 -17.85
C ASN A 220 6.68 -10.23 -18.52
N MET A 221 6.66 -11.04 -19.58
CA MET A 221 5.40 -11.51 -20.18
C MET A 221 4.84 -12.67 -19.37
N SER A 222 3.59 -12.52 -18.93
CA SER A 222 2.93 -13.50 -18.09
C SER A 222 2.42 -14.69 -18.87
N GLN A 223 2.36 -15.84 -18.18
CA GLN A 223 1.78 -17.07 -18.67
C GLN A 223 0.90 -17.69 -17.59
N LEU A 224 -0.26 -18.15 -17.98
CA LEU A 224 -1.20 -18.87 -17.15
C LEU A 224 -1.32 -20.32 -17.66
N TYR A 225 -1.13 -21.26 -16.75
CA TYR A 225 -1.31 -22.69 -17.02
C TYR A 225 -2.38 -23.28 -16.09
N HIS A 226 -3.06 -24.30 -16.57
CA HIS A 226 -4.03 -25.10 -15.82
C HIS A 226 -3.79 -26.59 -16.04
N ARG A 227 -4.17 -27.42 -15.06
CA ARG A 227 -4.23 -28.88 -15.19
C ARG A 227 -5.52 -29.41 -14.56
N ALA A 228 -6.07 -30.51 -15.15
CA ALA A 228 -7.33 -31.06 -14.71
C ALA A 228 -7.25 -31.85 -13.38
N SER A 229 -6.10 -32.45 -13.07
CA SER A 229 -5.82 -33.17 -11.80
C SER A 229 -4.34 -33.05 -11.41
N ALA A 230 -3.98 -33.64 -10.29
CA ALA A 230 -2.59 -33.67 -9.81
C ALA A 230 -1.64 -34.41 -10.77
N GLU A 231 -2.13 -35.41 -11.47
CA GLU A 231 -1.39 -36.25 -12.40
C GLU A 231 -1.42 -35.74 -13.84
N ALA A 232 -2.31 -34.76 -14.14
CA ALA A 232 -2.45 -34.23 -15.48
C ALA A 232 -1.31 -33.26 -15.83
N GLU A 233 -0.97 -33.24 -17.12
CA GLU A 233 0.01 -32.31 -17.65
C GLU A 233 -0.51 -30.86 -17.63
N TRP A 234 0.42 -29.90 -17.50
CA TRP A 234 0.11 -28.49 -17.56
C TRP A 234 -0.26 -28.05 -18.98
N GLN A 235 -1.41 -27.43 -19.13
CA GLN A 235 -1.88 -26.86 -20.39
C GLN A 235 -1.78 -25.33 -20.31
N LEU A 236 -1.21 -24.70 -21.34
CA LEU A 236 -1.14 -23.24 -21.46
C LEU A 236 -2.56 -22.70 -21.72
N VAL A 237 -3.03 -21.84 -20.83
CA VAL A 237 -4.35 -21.18 -20.90
C VAL A 237 -4.24 -19.81 -21.54
N ASN A 238 -3.21 -19.06 -21.15
CA ASN A 238 -2.90 -17.73 -21.70
C ASN A 238 -1.41 -17.48 -21.76
N ASP A 239 -0.97 -16.85 -22.86
CA ASP A 239 0.35 -16.25 -23.01
C ASP A 239 0.14 -14.77 -23.40
N GLU A 240 0.56 -13.85 -22.52
CA GLU A 240 0.40 -12.41 -22.71
C GLU A 240 1.06 -11.92 -24.00
N ARG A 241 2.16 -12.56 -24.43
CA ARG A 241 2.85 -12.21 -25.67
C ARG A 241 1.96 -12.34 -26.92
N SER A 242 1.14 -13.40 -26.96
CA SER A 242 0.25 -13.70 -28.06
C SER A 242 -1.13 -13.05 -27.91
N SER A 243 -1.69 -13.11 -26.70
CA SER A 243 -3.03 -12.61 -26.40
C SER A 243 -3.08 -11.08 -26.24
N ARG A 244 -1.94 -10.46 -25.91
CA ARG A 244 -1.83 -9.05 -25.50
C ARG A 244 -2.67 -8.73 -24.26
N ARG A 245 -2.93 -9.72 -23.41
CA ARG A 245 -3.68 -9.61 -22.16
C ARG A 245 -2.97 -10.38 -21.06
N ARG A 246 -2.84 -9.75 -19.92
CA ARG A 246 -2.49 -10.45 -18.69
C ARG A 246 -3.77 -11.03 -18.10
N GLU A 247 -3.80 -12.34 -17.85
CA GLU A 247 -4.90 -13.03 -17.17
C GLU A 247 -4.35 -13.63 -15.87
N TYR A 248 -4.75 -13.06 -14.75
CA TYR A 248 -4.31 -13.50 -13.41
C TYR A 248 -5.42 -14.36 -12.77
N PRO A 249 -5.13 -15.59 -12.30
CA PRO A 249 -6.12 -16.48 -11.72
C PRO A 249 -6.51 -16.01 -10.31
N LEU A 250 -7.82 -15.87 -10.06
CA LEU A 250 -8.39 -15.43 -8.79
C LEU A 250 -8.83 -16.59 -7.90
N GLY A 251 -9.46 -17.61 -8.46
CA GLY A 251 -10.03 -18.75 -7.70
C GLY A 251 -10.90 -19.62 -8.57
N PHE A 252 -11.23 -20.79 -8.04
CA PHE A 252 -12.19 -21.70 -8.67
C PHE A 252 -13.61 -21.45 -8.12
N SER A 253 -14.64 -21.75 -8.96
CA SER A 253 -16.01 -21.91 -8.48
C SER A 253 -16.12 -23.08 -7.48
N ALA A 254 -17.16 -23.09 -6.66
CA ALA A 254 -17.36 -24.14 -5.65
C ALA A 254 -17.36 -25.57 -6.25
N ASP A 255 -17.83 -25.74 -7.50
CA ASP A 255 -17.84 -27.02 -8.21
C ASP A 255 -16.53 -27.31 -8.98
N GLY A 256 -15.56 -26.38 -8.96
CA GLY A 256 -14.25 -26.49 -9.59
C GLY A 256 -14.25 -26.52 -11.12
N ARG A 257 -15.37 -26.16 -11.78
CA ARG A 257 -15.51 -26.15 -13.25
C ARG A 257 -15.13 -24.83 -13.88
N THR A 258 -15.22 -23.74 -13.13
CA THR A 258 -14.89 -22.39 -13.59
C THR A 258 -13.63 -21.91 -12.88
N LEU A 259 -12.73 -21.29 -13.64
CA LEU A 259 -11.61 -20.52 -13.13
C LEU A 259 -11.93 -19.03 -13.33
N PHE A 260 -12.02 -18.28 -12.24
CA PHE A 260 -12.17 -16.82 -12.31
C PHE A 260 -10.82 -16.16 -12.54
N LEU A 261 -10.79 -15.16 -13.42
CA LEU A 261 -9.59 -14.45 -13.84
C LEU A 261 -9.80 -12.95 -13.72
N ARG A 262 -8.78 -12.21 -13.28
CA ARG A 262 -8.67 -10.79 -13.58
C ARG A 262 -7.92 -10.64 -14.90
N SER A 263 -8.49 -9.91 -15.83
CA SER A 263 -7.93 -9.73 -17.18
C SER A 263 -7.77 -8.26 -17.52
N ASP A 264 -6.59 -7.92 -18.04
CA ASP A 264 -6.40 -6.65 -18.73
C ASP A 264 -7.40 -6.58 -19.90
N MET A 265 -7.99 -5.40 -20.09
CA MET A 265 -8.89 -5.16 -21.22
C MET A 265 -8.23 -4.26 -22.26
N PRO A 266 -8.58 -4.39 -23.55
CA PRO A 266 -7.97 -3.58 -24.61
C PRO A 266 -8.17 -2.08 -24.43
N ARG A 267 -9.23 -1.69 -23.70
CA ARG A 267 -9.55 -0.31 -23.35
C ARG A 267 -10.27 -0.27 -22.01
N GLY A 268 -10.00 0.78 -21.23
CA GLY A 268 -10.60 1.00 -19.93
C GLY A 268 -10.10 0.03 -18.87
N PRO A 269 -10.81 -0.09 -17.73
CA PRO A 269 -10.43 -0.90 -16.61
C PRO A 269 -10.41 -2.40 -16.87
N ASP A 270 -9.70 -3.14 -16.01
CA ASP A 270 -9.67 -4.60 -15.99
C ASP A 270 -11.05 -5.19 -15.70
N ALA A 271 -11.26 -6.42 -16.16
CA ALA A 271 -12.48 -7.18 -15.91
C ALA A 271 -12.22 -8.44 -15.09
N ILE A 272 -13.25 -8.92 -14.38
CA ILE A 272 -13.28 -10.29 -13.87
C ILE A 272 -14.00 -11.15 -14.90
N LEU A 273 -13.31 -12.19 -15.36
CA LEU A 273 -13.80 -13.17 -16.33
C LEU A 273 -14.03 -14.51 -15.65
N ALA A 274 -15.03 -15.24 -16.11
CA ALA A 274 -15.24 -16.65 -15.83
C ALA A 274 -14.74 -17.47 -17.03
N LEU A 275 -13.76 -18.34 -16.79
CA LEU A 275 -13.24 -19.31 -17.75
C LEU A 275 -13.86 -20.67 -17.47
N ASP A 276 -14.70 -21.17 -18.37
CA ASP A 276 -15.16 -22.56 -18.33
C ASP A 276 -14.01 -23.50 -18.71
N LEU A 277 -13.62 -24.36 -17.78
CA LEU A 277 -12.44 -25.21 -17.94
C LEU A 277 -12.64 -26.38 -18.94
N ALA A 278 -13.87 -26.71 -19.27
CA ALA A 278 -14.17 -27.77 -20.22
C ALA A 278 -14.15 -27.26 -21.68
N SER A 279 -14.75 -26.11 -21.92
CA SER A 279 -14.84 -25.52 -23.27
C SER A 279 -13.74 -24.51 -23.59
N GLY A 280 -13.06 -23.97 -22.58
CA GLY A 280 -12.12 -22.87 -22.74
C GLY A 280 -12.78 -21.51 -23.00
N GLN A 281 -14.12 -21.42 -22.95
CA GLN A 281 -14.87 -20.18 -23.18
C GLN A 281 -14.71 -19.23 -22.01
N ARG A 282 -14.50 -17.95 -22.31
CA ARG A 282 -14.47 -16.84 -21.34
C ARG A 282 -15.73 -16.00 -21.44
N SER A 283 -16.28 -15.61 -20.28
CA SER A 283 -17.38 -14.64 -20.18
C SER A 283 -17.01 -13.58 -19.14
N GLU A 284 -17.32 -12.32 -19.43
CA GLU A 284 -17.19 -11.23 -18.48
C GLU A 284 -18.28 -11.34 -17.42
N VAL A 285 -17.90 -11.35 -16.13
CA VAL A 285 -18.83 -11.47 -15.01
C VAL A 285 -18.91 -10.20 -14.18
N LEU A 286 -17.85 -9.39 -14.19
CA LEU A 286 -17.85 -8.11 -13.48
C LEU A 286 -16.81 -7.16 -14.08
N ARG A 287 -17.22 -5.95 -14.36
CA ARG A 287 -16.37 -4.85 -14.79
C ARG A 287 -16.99 -3.52 -14.42
N ASP A 288 -16.17 -2.55 -14.13
CA ASP A 288 -16.54 -1.15 -13.96
C ASP A 288 -16.13 -0.32 -15.19
N ASP A 289 -16.81 0.80 -15.42
CA ASP A 289 -16.52 1.65 -16.57
C ASP A 289 -15.26 2.50 -16.38
N ASP A 290 -14.93 2.87 -15.12
CA ASP A 290 -13.91 3.87 -14.79
C ASP A 290 -12.72 3.32 -14.05
N VAL A 291 -12.89 2.28 -13.18
CA VAL A 291 -11.83 1.80 -12.27
C VAL A 291 -11.70 0.28 -12.24
N ASP A 292 -10.50 -0.17 -11.96
CA ASP A 292 -10.19 -1.60 -11.83
C ASP A 292 -10.85 -2.24 -10.60
N PRO A 293 -11.12 -3.56 -10.63
CA PRO A 293 -11.39 -4.32 -9.41
C PRO A 293 -10.20 -4.20 -8.45
N MET A 294 -10.36 -3.46 -7.34
CA MET A 294 -9.28 -3.21 -6.39
C MET A 294 -9.01 -4.42 -5.51
N THR A 295 -10.08 -5.02 -4.97
CA THR A 295 -10.00 -6.19 -4.10
C THR A 295 -11.08 -7.19 -4.48
N VAL A 296 -10.71 -8.45 -4.67
CA VAL A 296 -11.67 -9.54 -4.91
C VAL A 296 -12.28 -9.97 -3.58
N ILE A 297 -13.58 -10.16 -3.57
CA ILE A 297 -14.33 -10.65 -2.41
C ILE A 297 -14.54 -12.15 -2.59
N TYR A 298 -14.12 -12.90 -1.59
CA TYR A 298 -14.24 -14.34 -1.54
C TYR A 298 -15.33 -14.77 -0.56
N ALA A 299 -15.91 -15.93 -0.81
CA ALA A 299 -16.72 -16.62 0.17
C ALA A 299 -15.92 -16.81 1.46
N SER A 300 -16.51 -16.47 2.60
CA SER A 300 -15.86 -16.48 3.92
C SER A 300 -16.05 -17.79 4.68
N THR A 301 -16.94 -18.66 4.19
CA THR A 301 -17.18 -20.02 4.71
C THR A 301 -17.36 -20.99 3.54
N GLY A 302 -17.04 -22.26 3.76
CA GLY A 302 -17.09 -23.28 2.71
C GLY A 302 -15.95 -23.13 1.70
N PRO A 303 -16.18 -23.51 0.42
CA PRO A 303 -15.20 -23.30 -0.64
C PRO A 303 -14.87 -21.80 -0.82
N ARG A 304 -13.59 -21.47 -0.83
CA ARG A 304 -13.14 -20.07 -1.01
C ARG A 304 -13.24 -19.68 -2.48
N GLU A 305 -14.45 -19.40 -2.95
CA GLU A 305 -14.68 -18.95 -4.31
C GLU A 305 -14.78 -17.41 -4.40
N PRO A 306 -14.35 -16.78 -5.50
CA PRO A 306 -14.63 -15.37 -5.77
C PRO A 306 -16.14 -15.16 -5.94
N ILE A 307 -16.71 -14.17 -5.28
CA ILE A 307 -18.15 -13.85 -5.35
C ILE A 307 -18.42 -12.41 -5.81
N GLY A 308 -17.44 -11.54 -5.77
CA GLY A 308 -17.55 -10.13 -6.10
C GLY A 308 -16.22 -9.42 -6.07
N ALA A 309 -16.26 -8.10 -6.19
CA ALA A 309 -15.11 -7.22 -6.04
C ALA A 309 -15.49 -5.88 -5.45
N ARG A 310 -14.48 -5.20 -4.92
CA ARG A 310 -14.57 -3.80 -4.49
C ARG A 310 -13.92 -2.92 -5.54
N PHE A 311 -14.57 -1.79 -5.82
CA PHE A 311 -14.12 -0.74 -6.72
C PHE A 311 -13.95 0.57 -5.95
N MET A 312 -13.06 1.45 -6.40
CA MET A 312 -12.76 2.71 -5.72
C MET A 312 -12.50 3.82 -6.74
N ASP A 313 -13.51 4.63 -6.96
CA ASP A 313 -13.48 5.90 -7.72
C ASP A 313 -13.73 7.12 -6.82
N GLY A 314 -13.72 6.90 -5.55
CA GLY A 314 -14.02 7.77 -4.44
C GLY A 314 -14.16 6.88 -3.22
N ARG A 315 -15.32 6.92 -2.53
CA ARG A 315 -15.63 5.95 -1.48
C ARG A 315 -15.75 4.54 -2.09
N PRO A 316 -15.18 3.50 -1.44
CA PRO A 316 -15.26 2.15 -1.95
C PRO A 316 -16.70 1.65 -2.08
N ARG A 317 -17.00 0.95 -3.14
CA ARG A 317 -18.27 0.27 -3.40
C ARG A 317 -18.03 -1.19 -3.72
N THR A 318 -18.93 -2.05 -3.29
CA THR A 318 -18.85 -3.49 -3.45
C THR A 318 -19.86 -3.97 -4.47
N GLU A 319 -19.40 -4.74 -5.46
CA GLU A 319 -20.23 -5.36 -6.48
C GLU A 319 -20.08 -6.88 -6.44
N PHE A 320 -21.20 -7.60 -6.58
CA PHE A 320 -21.25 -9.06 -6.55
C PHE A 320 -21.77 -9.61 -7.86
N PHE A 321 -21.01 -10.55 -8.46
CA PHE A 321 -21.49 -11.30 -9.61
C PHE A 321 -22.26 -12.56 -9.19
N ASN A 322 -21.95 -13.16 -8.04
CA ASN A 322 -22.76 -14.21 -7.40
C ASN A 322 -23.67 -13.60 -6.34
N LYS A 323 -24.80 -12.98 -6.79
CA LYS A 323 -25.70 -12.21 -5.90
C LYS A 323 -26.49 -13.06 -4.92
N ASP A 324 -26.63 -14.36 -5.19
CA ASP A 324 -27.38 -15.32 -4.36
C ASP A 324 -26.51 -15.95 -3.27
N HIS A 325 -25.19 -15.67 -3.26
CA HIS A 325 -24.30 -16.21 -2.24
C HIS A 325 -24.67 -15.70 -0.84
N PRO A 326 -24.73 -16.56 0.19
CA PRO A 326 -25.13 -16.14 1.55
C PRO A 326 -24.32 -14.97 2.14
N ASP A 327 -23.03 -14.89 1.82
CA ASP A 327 -22.15 -13.83 2.31
C ASP A 327 -22.49 -12.46 1.75
N VAL A 328 -23.17 -12.35 0.60
CA VAL A 328 -23.65 -11.07 0.06
C VAL A 328 -24.54 -10.36 1.06
N ARG A 329 -25.42 -11.10 1.72
CA ARG A 329 -26.28 -10.53 2.77
C ARG A 329 -25.46 -9.99 3.96
N LEU A 330 -24.42 -10.72 4.36
CA LEU A 330 -23.53 -10.27 5.44
C LEU A 330 -22.81 -8.97 5.06
N HIS A 331 -22.22 -8.91 3.87
CA HIS A 331 -21.55 -7.68 3.39
C HIS A 331 -22.51 -6.49 3.36
N ARG A 332 -23.74 -6.66 2.83
CA ARG A 332 -24.74 -5.57 2.79
C ARG A 332 -25.17 -5.10 4.17
N LEU A 333 -25.31 -6.03 5.13
CA LEU A 333 -25.61 -5.68 6.52
C LEU A 333 -24.48 -4.90 7.19
N LEU A 334 -23.23 -5.28 6.94
CA LEU A 334 -22.07 -4.55 7.46
C LEU A 334 -21.98 -3.14 6.84
N GLU A 335 -22.18 -3.00 5.52
CA GLU A 335 -22.23 -1.69 4.86
C GLU A 335 -23.32 -0.78 5.43
N GLN A 336 -24.49 -1.32 5.79
CA GLN A 336 -25.56 -0.58 6.43
C GLN A 336 -25.25 -0.22 7.89
N ALA A 337 -24.63 -1.14 8.64
CA ALA A 337 -24.27 -0.92 10.05
C ALA A 337 -23.18 0.14 10.22
N PHE A 338 -22.29 0.27 9.25
CA PHE A 338 -21.18 1.22 9.25
C PHE A 338 -21.31 2.24 8.13
N GLU A 339 -22.46 2.93 8.09
CA GLU A 339 -22.73 3.95 7.08
C GLU A 339 -21.67 5.06 7.10
N GLY A 340 -21.12 5.41 5.93
CA GLY A 340 -20.06 6.41 5.84
C GLY A 340 -18.65 5.82 5.92
N GLU A 341 -18.50 4.59 6.39
CA GLU A 341 -17.25 3.85 6.52
C GLU A 341 -17.14 2.74 5.45
N SER A 342 -16.03 2.02 5.47
CA SER A 342 -15.76 0.86 4.60
C SER A 342 -15.48 -0.38 5.45
N PRO A 343 -16.49 -1.20 5.77
CA PRO A 343 -16.26 -2.43 6.50
C PRO A 343 -15.67 -3.52 5.60
N GLU A 344 -14.70 -4.25 6.13
CA GLU A 344 -14.04 -5.38 5.48
C GLU A 344 -14.03 -6.60 6.41
N LEU A 345 -14.33 -7.78 5.86
CA LEU A 345 -14.16 -9.05 6.56
C LEU A 345 -12.67 -9.41 6.60
N ALA A 346 -12.03 -9.19 7.75
CA ALA A 346 -10.62 -9.55 7.94
C ALA A 346 -10.43 -11.06 8.15
N SER A 347 -11.34 -11.71 8.87
CA SER A 347 -11.38 -13.17 9.05
C SER A 347 -12.73 -13.63 9.61
N ARG A 348 -13.00 -14.95 9.55
CA ARG A 348 -14.21 -15.55 10.10
C ARG A 348 -13.90 -16.91 10.70
N THR A 349 -14.63 -17.33 11.74
CA THR A 349 -14.53 -18.69 12.28
C THR A 349 -15.02 -19.72 11.28
N ALA A 350 -14.52 -20.96 11.35
CA ALA A 350 -14.86 -22.02 10.42
C ALA A 350 -16.37 -22.38 10.41
N ASP A 351 -17.05 -22.23 11.56
CA ASP A 351 -18.51 -22.39 11.69
C ASP A 351 -19.30 -21.19 11.17
N GLY A 352 -18.60 -20.11 10.77
CA GLY A 352 -19.19 -18.89 10.27
C GLY A 352 -19.87 -18.01 11.32
N ARG A 353 -19.78 -18.33 12.61
CA ARG A 353 -20.47 -17.61 13.66
C ARG A 353 -19.84 -16.26 13.98
N LEU A 354 -18.54 -16.23 14.19
CA LEU A 354 -17.82 -15.01 14.54
C LEU A 354 -17.05 -14.47 13.33
N ALA A 355 -17.19 -13.19 13.08
CA ALA A 355 -16.44 -12.49 12.05
C ALA A 355 -15.64 -11.34 12.67
N LEU A 356 -14.39 -11.21 12.30
CA LEU A 356 -13.59 -10.02 12.55
C LEU A 356 -13.80 -9.04 11.39
N VAL A 357 -14.32 -7.89 11.71
CA VAL A 357 -14.60 -6.82 10.75
C VAL A 357 -13.64 -5.67 11.02
N GLU A 358 -12.89 -5.27 10.02
CA GLU A 358 -12.12 -4.04 10.02
C GLU A 358 -12.94 -2.93 9.36
N VAL A 359 -13.09 -1.80 10.04
CA VAL A 359 -13.88 -0.66 9.58
C VAL A 359 -12.94 0.53 9.44
N HIS A 360 -12.82 1.07 8.24
CA HIS A 360 -11.96 2.20 7.96
C HIS A 360 -12.59 3.19 6.98
N SER A 361 -12.04 4.41 6.91
CA SER A 361 -12.47 5.45 5.97
C SER A 361 -11.34 6.42 5.66
N ASP A 362 -11.67 7.51 5.00
CA ASP A 362 -10.77 8.64 4.76
C ASP A 362 -10.33 9.35 6.05
N ARG A 363 -11.08 9.20 7.16
CA ARG A 363 -10.84 9.80 8.46
C ARG A 363 -10.51 8.79 9.55
N ASN A 364 -10.90 7.55 9.37
CA ASN A 364 -10.69 6.47 10.30
C ASN A 364 -9.59 5.52 9.78
N SER A 365 -8.49 5.42 10.48
CA SER A 365 -7.35 4.57 10.09
C SER A 365 -7.62 3.08 10.25
N GLY A 366 -8.69 2.68 10.93
CA GLY A 366 -9.14 1.30 11.11
C GLY A 366 -9.53 0.98 12.56
N ASP A 367 -10.75 0.51 12.71
CA ASP A 367 -11.30 -0.07 13.93
C ASP A 367 -11.65 -1.53 13.70
N PHE A 368 -11.34 -2.38 14.67
CA PHE A 368 -11.67 -3.79 14.60
C PHE A 368 -12.87 -4.11 15.48
N PHE A 369 -13.85 -4.78 14.88
CA PHE A 369 -15.06 -5.25 15.54
C PHE A 369 -15.17 -6.77 15.47
N LEU A 370 -15.60 -7.38 16.57
CA LEU A 370 -16.08 -8.75 16.57
C LEU A 370 -17.59 -8.74 16.31
N PHE A 371 -17.98 -9.36 15.20
CA PHE A 371 -19.38 -9.47 14.80
C PHE A 371 -19.86 -10.91 15.01
N ASP A 372 -20.93 -11.09 15.80
CA ASP A 372 -21.59 -12.38 15.97
C ASP A 372 -22.78 -12.45 15.00
N THR A 373 -22.67 -13.35 14.01
CA THR A 373 -23.66 -13.49 12.94
C THR A 373 -24.98 -14.11 13.41
N ALA A 374 -25.01 -14.78 14.57
CA ALA A 374 -26.21 -15.37 15.12
C ALA A 374 -27.05 -14.32 15.88
N THR A 375 -26.39 -13.42 16.62
CA THR A 375 -27.05 -12.36 17.39
C THR A 375 -27.11 -11.03 16.63
N MET A 376 -26.41 -10.91 15.52
CA MET A 376 -26.30 -9.69 14.71
C MET A 376 -25.72 -8.50 15.50
N GLN A 377 -24.81 -8.76 16.43
CA GLN A 377 -24.19 -7.75 17.28
C GLN A 377 -22.72 -7.56 16.94
N ALA A 378 -22.30 -6.30 16.85
CA ALA A 378 -20.91 -5.90 16.72
C ALA A 378 -20.38 -5.39 18.06
N ARG A 379 -19.20 -5.86 18.47
CA ARG A 379 -18.47 -5.38 19.64
C ARG A 379 -17.13 -4.82 19.19
N HIS A 380 -16.88 -3.54 19.47
CA HIS A 380 -15.57 -2.95 19.24
C HIS A 380 -14.49 -3.68 20.04
N LEU A 381 -13.39 -4.01 19.41
CA LEU A 381 -12.24 -4.67 20.03
C LEU A 381 -11.10 -3.67 20.28
N VAL A 382 -10.58 -3.09 19.23
CA VAL A 382 -9.42 -2.17 19.26
C VAL A 382 -9.45 -1.25 18.04
N SER A 383 -8.76 -0.12 18.15
CA SER A 383 -8.50 0.81 17.06
C SER A 383 -7.03 0.77 16.66
N ARG A 384 -6.70 0.94 15.38
CA ARG A 384 -5.30 1.05 14.93
C ARG A 384 -4.60 2.26 15.56
N ARG A 385 -5.33 3.37 15.69
CA ARG A 385 -4.84 4.65 16.22
C ARG A 385 -5.87 5.22 17.21
N SER A 386 -5.98 4.59 18.39
CA SER A 386 -6.97 4.94 19.42
C SER A 386 -6.86 6.39 19.92
N TRP A 387 -5.74 7.07 19.66
CA TRP A 387 -5.49 8.47 20.04
C TRP A 387 -5.94 9.50 18.99
N LEU A 388 -6.35 9.09 17.79
CA LEU A 388 -6.90 9.97 16.77
C LEU A 388 -8.44 9.90 16.81
N ASP A 389 -9.07 11.06 16.90
CA ASP A 389 -10.53 11.16 16.76
C ASP A 389 -10.87 11.33 15.26
N PRO A 390 -11.58 10.39 14.63
CA PRO A 390 -11.99 10.51 13.23
C PRO A 390 -12.83 11.77 12.93
N LEU A 391 -13.52 12.33 13.94
CA LEU A 391 -14.28 13.57 13.79
C LEU A 391 -13.37 14.81 13.68
N GLU A 392 -12.14 14.72 14.15
CA GLU A 392 -11.14 15.79 14.00
C GLU A 392 -10.36 15.69 12.68
N MET A 393 -10.46 14.59 11.95
CA MET A 393 -9.77 14.39 10.67
C MET A 393 -10.51 15.06 9.52
N SER A 394 -9.75 15.44 8.50
CA SER A 394 -10.26 16.10 7.28
C SER A 394 -10.83 15.07 6.29
N PRO A 395 -12.01 15.31 5.72
CA PRO A 395 -12.56 14.43 4.70
C PRO A 395 -11.78 14.54 3.38
N ARG A 396 -11.62 13.41 2.72
CA ARG A 396 -11.02 13.29 1.39
C ARG A 396 -12.12 13.18 0.34
N ARG A 397 -12.08 14.03 -0.65
CA ARG A 397 -13.04 13.97 -1.77
C ARG A 397 -12.34 13.59 -3.07
N PRO A 398 -12.93 12.70 -3.89
CA PRO A 398 -12.40 12.41 -5.20
C PRO A 398 -12.48 13.64 -6.09
N VAL A 399 -11.50 13.79 -6.98
CA VAL A 399 -11.45 14.83 -8.00
C VAL A 399 -11.00 14.21 -9.32
N SER A 400 -11.45 14.81 -10.41
CA SER A 400 -11.00 14.45 -11.76
C SER A 400 -10.86 15.69 -12.61
N PHE A 401 -9.94 15.67 -13.55
CA PHE A 401 -9.72 16.73 -14.52
C PHE A 401 -9.20 16.13 -15.83
N THR A 402 -9.24 16.92 -16.89
CA THR A 402 -8.70 16.52 -18.19
C THR A 402 -7.31 17.13 -18.36
N ALA A 403 -6.30 16.28 -18.56
CA ALA A 403 -4.95 16.71 -18.89
C ALA A 403 -4.92 17.41 -20.27
N ARG A 404 -3.86 18.17 -20.55
CA ARG A 404 -3.67 18.96 -21.78
C ARG A 404 -3.76 18.16 -23.08
N ASP A 405 -3.54 16.86 -23.03
CA ASP A 405 -3.61 15.92 -24.15
C ASP A 405 -4.94 15.14 -24.22
N GLY A 406 -5.90 15.48 -23.34
CA GLY A 406 -7.24 14.90 -23.33
C GLY A 406 -7.38 13.66 -22.42
N LEU A 407 -6.32 13.22 -21.71
CA LEU A 407 -6.41 12.11 -20.79
C LEU A 407 -7.20 12.53 -19.53
N ALA A 408 -8.18 11.72 -19.12
CA ALA A 408 -8.82 11.88 -17.82
C ALA A 408 -7.86 11.45 -16.72
N VAL A 409 -7.65 12.33 -15.73
CA VAL A 409 -6.77 12.10 -14.59
C VAL A 409 -7.57 12.23 -13.31
N HIS A 410 -7.36 11.33 -12.38
CA HIS A 410 -8.10 11.21 -11.13
C HIS A 410 -7.20 11.53 -9.94
N GLY A 411 -7.80 11.85 -8.80
CA GLY A 411 -7.06 12.12 -7.57
C GLY A 411 -7.97 12.36 -6.38
N TYR A 412 -7.37 12.83 -5.31
CA TYR A 412 -8.07 13.15 -4.07
C TYR A 412 -7.66 14.52 -3.55
N LEU A 413 -8.64 15.27 -3.09
CA LEU A 413 -8.45 16.57 -2.45
C LEU A 413 -8.85 16.46 -0.97
N THR A 414 -7.92 16.82 -0.09
CA THR A 414 -8.15 16.93 1.35
C THR A 414 -8.06 18.40 1.72
N LEU A 415 -9.15 19.00 2.21
CA LEU A 415 -9.17 20.40 2.62
C LEU A 415 -8.92 20.52 4.12
N PRO A 416 -8.28 21.62 4.58
CA PRO A 416 -8.04 21.82 6.00
C PRO A 416 -9.36 22.00 6.75
N LYS A 417 -9.48 21.34 7.91
CA LYS A 417 -10.67 21.45 8.77
C LYS A 417 -10.88 22.91 9.23
N GLY A 418 -12.09 23.40 9.03
CA GLY A 418 -12.41 24.82 9.33
C GLY A 418 -11.85 25.84 8.35
N GLY A 419 -11.12 25.41 7.33
CA GLY A 419 -10.72 26.22 6.19
C GLY A 419 -11.86 26.46 5.22
N GLY A 420 -11.78 27.49 4.40
CA GLY A 420 -12.71 27.69 3.29
C GLY A 420 -12.42 26.71 2.15
N GLU A 421 -13.34 26.63 1.18
CA GLU A 421 -13.13 25.80 -0.01
C GLU A 421 -12.25 26.47 -1.08
N ARG A 422 -11.93 27.75 -0.92
CA ARG A 422 -11.24 28.58 -1.92
C ARG A 422 -10.04 29.33 -1.36
N GLY A 423 -9.07 29.57 -2.24
CA GLY A 423 -7.90 30.39 -1.93
C GLY A 423 -6.97 29.77 -0.87
N GLN A 424 -6.96 28.44 -0.76
CA GLN A 424 -6.17 27.74 0.24
C GLN A 424 -4.67 27.70 -0.14
N PRO A 425 -3.77 27.71 0.84
CA PRO A 425 -2.41 27.26 0.60
C PRO A 425 -2.46 25.77 0.22
N LEU A 426 -1.78 25.39 -0.88
CA LEU A 426 -1.85 24.05 -1.44
C LEU A 426 -0.51 23.31 -1.34
N VAL A 427 -0.56 22.05 -0.95
CA VAL A 427 0.52 21.08 -1.14
C VAL A 427 0.09 20.07 -2.20
N LEU A 428 0.74 20.08 -3.36
CA LEU A 428 0.64 18.97 -4.32
C LEU A 428 1.49 17.81 -3.81
N LEU A 429 0.87 16.63 -3.63
CA LEU A 429 1.48 15.44 -3.03
C LEU A 429 1.46 14.27 -4.02
N PRO A 430 2.41 14.19 -4.99
CA PRO A 430 2.52 13.04 -5.86
C PRO A 430 3.01 11.80 -5.09
N HIS A 431 2.35 10.65 -5.32
CA HIS A 431 2.72 9.39 -4.71
C HIS A 431 4.04 8.80 -5.23
N GLY A 432 4.61 7.87 -4.50
CA GLY A 432 5.77 7.08 -4.90
C GLY A 432 5.42 5.97 -5.89
N GLY A 433 6.38 5.15 -6.23
CA GLY A 433 6.20 4.02 -7.15
C GLY A 433 7.08 4.15 -8.38
N PRO A 434 6.61 4.62 -9.56
CA PRO A 434 5.31 5.22 -9.87
C PRO A 434 4.26 4.25 -10.40
N TYR A 435 4.69 3.13 -11.02
CA TYR A 435 3.80 2.27 -11.82
C TYR A 435 2.98 1.30 -10.99
N GLY A 436 1.69 1.23 -11.29
CA GLY A 436 0.74 0.32 -10.63
C GLY A 436 0.43 0.69 -9.18
N VAL A 437 0.91 1.83 -8.69
CA VAL A 437 0.60 2.42 -7.39
C VAL A 437 -0.42 3.52 -7.58
N GLN A 438 -1.31 3.73 -6.61
CA GLN A 438 -2.31 4.79 -6.63
C GLN A 438 -2.59 5.33 -5.24
N ASP A 439 -2.97 6.59 -5.18
CA ASP A 439 -3.64 7.16 -4.02
C ASP A 439 -5.09 6.64 -3.97
N THR A 440 -5.58 6.42 -2.75
CA THR A 440 -6.90 5.84 -2.51
C THR A 440 -7.73 6.77 -1.61
N TRP A 441 -9.02 6.48 -1.48
CA TRP A 441 -9.89 7.23 -0.59
C TRP A 441 -9.58 7.02 0.90
N TYR A 442 -8.93 5.94 1.28
CA TYR A 442 -8.66 5.62 2.68
C TYR A 442 -7.77 6.64 3.39
N PHE A 443 -7.72 6.55 4.72
CA PHE A 443 -6.89 7.39 5.59
C PHE A 443 -5.44 7.44 5.09
N ASP A 444 -4.93 8.66 4.94
CA ASP A 444 -3.56 8.92 4.53
C ASP A 444 -2.90 9.85 5.56
N GLU A 445 -1.81 9.37 6.14
CA GLU A 445 -1.11 10.03 7.23
C GLU A 445 -0.55 11.41 6.83
N ASP A 446 0.08 11.49 5.64
CA ASP A 446 0.66 12.75 5.14
C ASP A 446 -0.44 13.77 4.80
N ALA A 447 -1.52 13.32 4.14
CA ALA A 447 -2.64 14.20 3.81
C ALA A 447 -3.33 14.73 5.07
N GLN A 448 -3.52 13.90 6.10
CA GLN A 448 -4.13 14.31 7.36
C GLN A 448 -3.22 15.26 8.15
N LEU A 449 -1.91 14.97 8.24
CA LEU A 449 -0.95 15.86 8.89
C LEU A 449 -0.91 17.24 8.22
N LEU A 450 -0.79 17.26 6.89
CA LEU A 450 -0.70 18.52 6.12
C LEU A 450 -2.00 19.31 6.19
N SER A 451 -3.15 18.65 6.13
CA SER A 451 -4.45 19.33 6.26
C SER A 451 -4.66 19.89 7.67
N SER A 452 -4.20 19.19 8.71
CA SER A 452 -4.19 19.69 10.09
C SER A 452 -3.31 20.93 10.26
N ALA A 453 -2.25 21.06 9.45
CA ALA A 453 -1.39 22.24 9.39
C ALA A 453 -2.00 23.42 8.60
N GLY A 454 -3.21 23.26 8.06
CA GLY A 454 -3.95 24.30 7.35
C GLY A 454 -3.71 24.32 5.85
N TYR A 455 -3.21 23.25 5.26
CA TYR A 455 -2.98 23.15 3.82
C TYR A 455 -4.10 22.33 3.14
N ALA A 456 -4.54 22.77 1.96
CA ALA A 456 -5.20 21.87 1.03
C ALA A 456 -4.16 20.90 0.47
N VAL A 457 -4.49 19.62 0.41
CA VAL A 457 -3.60 18.58 -0.11
C VAL A 457 -4.24 17.97 -1.36
N LEU A 458 -3.54 18.04 -2.49
CA LEU A 458 -3.96 17.46 -3.74
C LEU A 458 -3.06 16.26 -4.08
N GLN A 459 -3.64 15.06 -4.04
CA GLN A 459 -3.01 13.82 -4.44
C GLN A 459 -3.54 13.42 -5.83
N VAL A 460 -2.64 13.05 -6.74
CA VAL A 460 -2.97 12.86 -8.16
C VAL A 460 -2.51 11.49 -8.61
N ASN A 461 -3.44 10.71 -9.11
CA ASN A 461 -3.16 9.46 -9.82
C ASN A 461 -2.83 9.80 -11.29
N PHE A 462 -1.58 10.29 -11.51
CA PHE A 462 -1.06 10.62 -12.83
C PHE A 462 -0.91 9.37 -13.70
N ARG A 463 -0.83 9.53 -15.04
CA ARG A 463 -0.57 8.37 -15.94
C ARG A 463 0.59 7.52 -15.45
N GLY A 464 0.45 6.22 -15.51
CA GLY A 464 1.37 5.27 -14.88
C GLY A 464 0.84 4.72 -13.56
N SER A 465 -0.08 5.42 -12.87
CA SER A 465 -0.74 4.90 -11.67
C SER A 465 -1.58 3.66 -11.99
N GLY A 466 -1.84 2.84 -10.97
CA GLY A 466 -2.75 1.70 -11.04
C GLY A 466 -4.21 2.12 -10.90
N GLY A 467 -5.12 1.15 -11.07
CA GLY A 467 -6.53 1.30 -10.75
C GLY A 467 -7.41 1.83 -11.88
N TYR A 468 -6.84 2.13 -13.06
CA TYR A 468 -7.57 2.72 -14.21
C TYR A 468 -7.35 1.94 -15.50
N GLY A 469 -6.98 0.67 -15.37
CA GLY A 469 -6.69 -0.23 -16.48
C GLY A 469 -5.24 -0.18 -16.98
N HIS A 470 -4.89 -1.24 -17.70
CA HIS A 470 -3.53 -1.40 -18.22
C HIS A 470 -3.11 -0.24 -19.15
N ALA A 471 -4.03 0.28 -19.98
CA ALA A 471 -3.73 1.38 -20.90
C ALA A 471 -3.30 2.67 -20.18
N PHE A 472 -3.93 2.99 -19.04
CA PHE A 472 -3.57 4.14 -18.21
C PHE A 472 -2.19 3.97 -17.56
N THR A 473 -1.91 2.77 -17.03
CA THR A 473 -0.59 2.45 -16.48
C THR A 473 0.48 2.50 -17.57
N ALA A 474 0.22 1.91 -18.74
CA ALA A 474 1.17 1.89 -19.87
C ALA A 474 1.41 3.28 -20.47
N ALA A 475 0.44 4.21 -20.39
CA ALA A 475 0.62 5.59 -20.83
C ALA A 475 1.73 6.33 -20.06
N GLY A 476 2.10 5.86 -18.88
CA GLY A 476 3.25 6.37 -18.11
C GLY A 476 4.60 5.78 -18.51
N ALA A 477 4.64 4.71 -19.32
CA ALA A 477 5.89 4.05 -19.68
C ALA A 477 6.85 5.00 -20.42
N ARG A 478 8.08 5.12 -19.92
CA ARG A 478 9.12 6.04 -20.44
C ARG A 478 8.73 7.53 -20.41
N GLN A 479 7.80 7.90 -19.52
CA GLN A 479 7.29 9.28 -19.40
C GLN A 479 7.79 10.00 -18.15
N TRP A 480 8.87 9.52 -17.52
CA TRP A 480 9.49 10.17 -16.38
C TRP A 480 9.95 11.60 -16.74
N GLY A 481 9.45 12.60 -16.00
CA GLY A 481 9.76 14.02 -16.25
C GLY A 481 9.13 14.58 -17.54
N LEU A 482 8.32 13.81 -18.23
CA LEU A 482 7.59 14.19 -19.45
C LEU A 482 6.09 14.25 -19.16
N ALA A 483 5.26 13.47 -19.86
CA ALA A 483 3.79 13.52 -19.70
C ALA A 483 3.30 13.20 -18.28
N MET A 484 4.00 12.34 -17.52
CA MET A 484 3.69 12.12 -16.11
C MET A 484 3.87 13.39 -15.27
N GLN A 485 4.87 14.22 -15.59
CA GLN A 485 5.07 15.52 -14.94
C GLN A 485 4.05 16.56 -15.42
N ASP A 486 3.64 16.49 -16.70
CA ASP A 486 2.62 17.36 -17.26
C ASP A 486 1.28 17.15 -16.55
N ASP A 487 0.90 15.90 -16.22
CA ASP A 487 -0.32 15.62 -15.46
C ASP A 487 -0.33 16.32 -14.09
N LEU A 488 0.82 16.34 -13.38
CA LEU A 488 0.98 17.02 -12.09
C LEU A 488 0.90 18.54 -12.21
N THR A 489 1.49 19.10 -13.28
CA THR A 489 1.37 20.52 -13.61
C THR A 489 -0.08 20.91 -13.91
N ASP A 490 -0.77 20.09 -14.72
CA ASP A 490 -2.17 20.31 -15.10
C ASP A 490 -3.10 20.21 -13.88
N ALA A 491 -2.86 19.25 -12.96
CA ALA A 491 -3.57 19.17 -11.69
C ALA A 491 -3.43 20.44 -10.84
N THR A 492 -2.21 20.98 -10.75
CA THR A 492 -1.96 22.23 -10.03
C THR A 492 -2.71 23.39 -10.67
N ARG A 493 -2.65 23.51 -12.00
CA ARG A 493 -3.35 24.57 -12.74
C ARG A 493 -4.86 24.41 -12.65
N TRP A 494 -5.38 23.18 -12.68
CA TRP A 494 -6.79 22.88 -12.42
C TRP A 494 -7.22 23.38 -11.03
N ALA A 495 -6.46 23.08 -9.98
CA ALA A 495 -6.78 23.54 -8.63
C ALA A 495 -6.79 25.09 -8.50
N ILE A 496 -5.93 25.78 -9.26
CA ILE A 496 -5.95 27.24 -9.36
C ILE A 496 -7.21 27.73 -10.10
N ALA A 497 -7.55 27.12 -11.23
CA ALA A 497 -8.69 27.51 -12.07
C ALA A 497 -10.03 27.32 -11.34
N GLU A 498 -10.17 26.21 -10.55
CA GLU A 498 -11.32 25.99 -9.68
C GLU A 498 -11.38 26.95 -8.49
N GLY A 499 -10.33 27.75 -8.30
CA GLY A 499 -10.21 28.69 -7.18
C GLY A 499 -9.93 28.02 -5.84
N ILE A 500 -9.58 26.74 -5.83
CA ILE A 500 -9.21 25.98 -4.63
C ILE A 500 -7.89 26.51 -4.05
N ALA A 501 -6.86 26.59 -4.91
CA ALA A 501 -5.53 27.03 -4.52
C ALA A 501 -5.32 28.53 -4.70
N ASP A 502 -4.65 29.17 -3.73
CA ASP A 502 -4.04 30.48 -3.94
C ASP A 502 -2.77 30.30 -4.79
N PRO A 503 -2.70 30.85 -6.01
CA PRO A 503 -1.55 30.64 -6.90
C PRO A 503 -0.22 31.16 -6.36
N ARG A 504 -0.25 31.97 -5.29
CA ARG A 504 0.94 32.49 -4.61
C ARG A 504 1.41 31.61 -3.45
N ARG A 505 0.68 30.54 -3.11
CA ARG A 505 0.93 29.69 -1.95
C ARG A 505 0.78 28.22 -2.30
N ILE A 506 1.63 27.73 -3.21
CA ILE A 506 1.63 26.33 -3.65
C ILE A 506 3.03 25.76 -3.48
N CYS A 507 3.17 24.65 -2.77
CA CYS A 507 4.39 23.82 -2.72
C CYS A 507 4.12 22.44 -3.29
N ILE A 508 5.16 21.75 -3.72
CA ILE A 508 5.12 20.37 -4.14
C ILE A 508 5.99 19.53 -3.22
N TYR A 509 5.43 18.44 -2.69
CA TYR A 509 6.10 17.52 -1.76
C TYR A 509 5.79 16.09 -2.12
N GLY A 510 6.77 15.20 -2.01
CA GLY A 510 6.53 13.77 -2.21
C GLY A 510 7.69 12.90 -1.74
N ALA A 511 7.45 11.58 -1.74
CA ALA A 511 8.40 10.56 -1.34
C ALA A 511 8.81 9.67 -2.52
N SER A 512 10.06 9.20 -2.54
CA SER A 512 10.56 8.28 -3.56
C SER A 512 10.41 8.85 -4.98
N TYR A 513 9.61 8.23 -5.86
CA TYR A 513 9.26 8.84 -7.14
C TYR A 513 8.57 10.20 -6.97
N GLY A 514 7.69 10.36 -5.95
CA GLY A 514 7.06 11.65 -5.65
C GLY A 514 8.08 12.75 -5.34
N ALA A 515 9.20 12.42 -4.69
CA ALA A 515 10.30 13.37 -4.46
C ALA A 515 11.02 13.75 -5.78
N TYR A 516 11.20 12.79 -6.68
CA TYR A 516 11.67 13.06 -8.03
C TYR A 516 10.72 14.03 -8.75
N ALA A 517 9.42 13.74 -8.71
CA ALA A 517 8.40 14.57 -9.34
C ALA A 517 8.34 15.98 -8.73
N ALA A 518 8.56 16.11 -7.42
CA ALA A 518 8.61 17.40 -6.74
C ALA A 518 9.76 18.28 -7.24
N LEU A 519 10.97 17.73 -7.33
CA LEU A 519 12.14 18.46 -7.81
C LEU A 519 12.09 18.70 -9.32
N MET A 520 11.52 17.76 -10.08
CA MET A 520 11.29 17.92 -11.51
C MET A 520 10.26 19.02 -11.79
N GLY A 521 9.18 19.07 -11.00
CA GLY A 521 8.17 20.14 -11.05
C GLY A 521 8.76 21.51 -10.78
N ALA A 522 9.57 21.64 -9.72
CA ALA A 522 10.25 22.89 -9.40
C ALA A 522 11.25 23.36 -10.49
N ALA A 523 11.86 22.42 -11.21
CA ALA A 523 12.77 22.74 -12.32
C ALA A 523 12.02 23.14 -13.59
N ARG A 524 10.95 22.39 -13.96
CA ARG A 524 10.21 22.63 -15.21
C ARG A 524 9.23 23.81 -15.11
N GLU A 525 8.70 24.06 -13.92
CA GLU A 525 7.69 25.10 -13.66
C GLU A 525 8.19 26.07 -12.56
N PRO A 526 9.26 26.84 -12.82
CA PRO A 526 9.97 27.61 -11.80
C PRO A 526 9.12 28.74 -11.17
N ASP A 527 8.02 29.13 -11.81
CA ASP A 527 7.14 30.19 -11.34
C ASP A 527 5.83 29.65 -10.71
N LEU A 528 5.57 28.34 -10.81
CA LEU A 528 4.32 27.73 -10.35
C LEU A 528 4.34 27.44 -8.85
N TYR A 529 5.47 26.98 -8.33
CA TYR A 529 5.62 26.61 -6.93
C TYR A 529 6.37 27.65 -6.13
N ARG A 530 6.15 27.70 -4.81
CA ARG A 530 6.87 28.54 -3.84
C ARG A 530 7.95 27.77 -3.09
N CYS A 531 7.82 26.47 -3.01
CA CYS A 531 8.83 25.57 -2.48
C CYS A 531 8.66 24.13 -3.01
N ALA A 532 9.69 23.34 -2.86
CA ALA A 532 9.66 21.91 -3.17
C ALA A 532 10.27 21.10 -2.02
N ALA A 533 9.70 19.94 -1.72
CA ALA A 533 10.25 19.04 -0.72
C ALA A 533 10.32 17.60 -1.24
N GLY A 534 11.45 16.92 -0.95
CA GLY A 534 11.71 15.55 -1.37
C GLY A 534 12.14 14.65 -0.22
N TYR A 535 11.44 13.54 -0.05
CA TYR A 535 11.69 12.55 0.96
C TYR A 535 12.15 11.23 0.33
N VAL A 536 13.34 10.74 0.72
CA VAL A 536 13.96 9.52 0.21
C VAL A 536 13.89 9.40 -1.32
N GLY A 537 14.28 10.47 -2.02
CA GLY A 537 14.08 10.62 -3.46
C GLY A 537 15.23 10.13 -4.32
N LEU A 538 14.92 9.91 -5.59
CA LEU A 538 15.93 9.72 -6.63
C LEU A 538 15.91 10.93 -7.58
N TYR A 539 17.09 11.40 -8.03
CA TYR A 539 17.16 12.67 -8.77
C TYR A 539 18.05 12.60 -10.01
N ASP A 540 18.67 11.45 -10.28
CA ASP A 540 19.49 11.21 -11.47
C ASP A 540 19.11 9.84 -12.07
N LEU A 541 18.43 9.85 -13.23
CA LEU A 541 17.95 8.63 -13.87
C LEU A 541 19.07 7.76 -14.46
N PRO A 542 20.12 8.31 -15.07
CA PRO A 542 21.30 7.53 -15.48
C PRO A 542 21.94 6.77 -14.30
N MET A 543 22.09 7.42 -13.15
CA MET A 543 22.62 6.77 -11.94
C MET A 543 21.69 5.63 -11.47
N ARG A 544 20.36 5.85 -11.50
CA ARG A 544 19.38 4.82 -11.17
C ARG A 544 19.48 3.62 -12.12
N LEU A 545 19.56 3.86 -13.41
CA LEU A 545 19.67 2.79 -14.41
C LEU A 545 20.96 1.98 -14.22
N SER A 546 22.09 2.65 -13.97
CA SER A 546 23.36 2.00 -13.69
C SER A 546 23.31 1.09 -12.45
N ALA A 547 22.61 1.51 -11.40
CA ALA A 547 22.43 0.71 -10.19
C ALA A 547 21.54 -0.54 -10.39
N LEU A 548 20.69 -0.54 -11.42
CA LEU A 548 19.84 -1.69 -11.79
C LEU A 548 20.53 -2.64 -12.77
N SER A 549 21.62 -2.22 -13.40
CA SER A 549 22.37 -3.02 -14.36
C SER A 549 23.14 -4.15 -13.64
N GLY A 550 23.10 -5.36 -14.20
CA GLY A 550 23.74 -6.55 -13.61
C GLY A 550 22.91 -7.28 -12.55
N GLY A 551 21.64 -6.88 -12.34
CA GLY A 551 20.66 -7.61 -11.54
C GLY A 551 19.92 -8.70 -12.34
N ALA A 552 18.77 -9.13 -11.83
CA ALA A 552 17.89 -10.07 -12.52
C ALA A 552 17.53 -9.57 -13.93
N ARG A 553 17.51 -10.49 -14.90
CA ARG A 553 17.21 -10.13 -16.30
C ARG A 553 15.81 -9.52 -16.46
N SER A 554 14.84 -9.99 -15.65
CA SER A 554 13.50 -9.39 -15.58
C SER A 554 13.53 -7.93 -15.12
N LEU A 555 14.42 -7.57 -14.19
CA LEU A 555 14.60 -6.20 -13.71
C LEU A 555 15.22 -5.28 -14.76
N GLU A 556 16.22 -5.78 -15.52
CA GLU A 556 16.80 -5.05 -16.65
C GLU A 556 15.75 -4.79 -17.74
N THR A 557 14.95 -5.82 -18.07
CA THR A 557 13.83 -5.70 -19.02
C THR A 557 12.83 -4.67 -18.56
N TRP A 558 12.41 -4.74 -17.29
CA TRP A 558 11.48 -3.79 -16.70
C TRP A 558 12.02 -2.34 -16.78
N SER A 559 13.29 -2.15 -16.42
CA SER A 559 13.90 -0.82 -16.44
C SER A 559 13.89 -0.21 -17.84
N ARG A 560 14.25 -0.99 -18.86
CA ARG A 560 14.23 -0.56 -20.25
C ARG A 560 12.82 -0.22 -20.73
N ASP A 561 11.85 -1.03 -20.37
CA ASP A 561 10.47 -0.92 -20.89
C ASP A 561 9.69 0.21 -20.19
N TRP A 562 9.95 0.46 -18.92
CA TRP A 562 9.23 1.43 -18.12
C TRP A 562 9.96 2.75 -17.88
N MET A 563 11.28 2.73 -17.66
CA MET A 563 12.07 3.97 -17.50
C MET A 563 12.67 4.45 -18.82
N GLY A 564 12.97 3.54 -19.73
CA GLY A 564 13.73 3.82 -20.96
C GLY A 564 15.23 3.56 -20.79
N SER A 565 15.94 3.63 -21.91
CA SER A 565 17.39 3.36 -21.97
C SER A 565 18.19 4.40 -22.76
N ASP A 566 17.54 5.43 -23.32
CA ASP A 566 18.22 6.51 -24.02
C ASP A 566 18.92 7.44 -23.02
N PRO A 567 20.27 7.50 -23.00
CA PRO A 567 21.01 8.29 -22.04
C PRO A 567 20.72 9.80 -22.12
N ALA A 568 20.42 10.31 -23.31
CA ALA A 568 20.13 11.73 -23.50
C ALA A 568 18.77 12.10 -22.92
N VAL A 569 17.74 11.26 -23.16
CA VAL A 569 16.40 11.44 -22.57
C VAL A 569 16.46 11.32 -21.06
N LEU A 570 17.12 10.30 -20.52
CA LEU A 570 17.27 10.11 -19.07
C LEU A 570 18.01 11.28 -18.41
N ALA A 571 19.07 11.78 -19.02
CA ALA A 571 19.79 12.95 -18.52
C ALA A 571 18.90 14.21 -18.53
N ALA A 572 18.20 14.47 -19.64
CA ALA A 572 17.29 15.62 -19.76
C ALA A 572 16.08 15.53 -18.78
N SER A 573 15.70 14.33 -18.36
CA SER A 573 14.65 14.07 -17.38
C SER A 573 15.17 13.91 -15.94
N SER A 574 16.39 14.35 -15.65
CA SER A 574 17.00 14.23 -14.32
C SER A 574 17.04 15.59 -13.61
N PRO A 575 16.34 15.76 -12.47
CA PRO A 575 16.38 17.01 -11.69
C PRO A 575 17.78 17.49 -11.37
N THR A 576 18.73 16.59 -11.10
CA THR A 576 20.15 16.93 -10.86
C THR A 576 20.77 17.73 -12.01
N ARG A 577 20.39 17.44 -13.25
CA ARG A 577 20.86 18.13 -14.45
C ARG A 577 20.16 19.46 -14.70
N LEU A 578 18.97 19.61 -14.12
CA LEU A 578 18.11 20.79 -14.25
C LEU A 578 18.18 21.72 -13.03
N ALA A 579 19.08 21.47 -12.09
CA ALA A 579 19.18 22.23 -10.82
C ALA A 579 19.31 23.76 -11.05
N GLY A 580 19.95 24.20 -12.13
CA GLY A 580 20.06 25.61 -12.51
C GLY A 580 18.74 26.26 -12.92
N GLN A 581 17.68 25.51 -13.15
CA GLN A 581 16.34 26.01 -13.47
C GLN A 581 15.47 26.17 -12.20
N VAL A 582 15.85 25.53 -11.09
CA VAL A 582 15.13 25.63 -9.82
C VAL A 582 15.35 27.02 -9.21
N ARG A 583 14.25 27.73 -8.92
CA ARG A 583 14.26 29.10 -8.36
C ARG A 583 13.68 29.21 -6.97
N VAL A 584 13.20 28.10 -6.42
CA VAL A 584 12.49 28.06 -5.14
C VAL A 584 13.30 27.31 -4.10
N PRO A 585 13.11 27.60 -2.81
CA PRO A 585 13.72 26.85 -1.73
C PRO A 585 13.36 25.37 -1.76
N VAL A 586 14.31 24.51 -1.38
CA VAL A 586 14.16 23.07 -1.41
C VAL A 586 14.48 22.45 -0.05
N PHE A 587 13.62 21.52 0.41
CA PHE A 587 13.89 20.67 1.56
C PHE A 587 14.05 19.22 1.10
N MET A 588 15.11 18.53 1.57
CA MET A 588 15.33 17.12 1.22
C MET A 588 15.71 16.30 2.45
N ALA A 589 15.22 15.04 2.50
CA ALA A 589 15.60 14.11 3.55
C ALA A 589 15.93 12.73 2.97
N ALA A 590 16.94 12.06 3.56
CA ALA A 590 17.39 10.75 3.12
C ALA A 590 17.83 9.85 4.28
N GLY A 591 17.57 8.54 4.13
CA GLY A 591 18.11 7.49 4.99
C GLY A 591 19.48 7.02 4.52
N GLY A 592 20.43 6.85 5.44
CA GLY A 592 21.81 6.42 5.14
C GLY A 592 21.91 4.97 4.68
N GLN A 593 20.89 4.15 5.00
CA GLN A 593 20.80 2.73 4.62
C GLN A 593 19.73 2.49 3.54
N ASP A 594 19.35 3.53 2.80
CA ASP A 594 18.37 3.40 1.72
C ASP A 594 18.99 2.68 0.52
N GLU A 595 18.55 1.44 0.27
CA GLU A 595 18.98 0.61 -0.87
C GLU A 595 18.14 0.87 -2.13
N ARG A 596 16.94 1.47 -1.99
CA ARG A 596 16.05 1.75 -3.13
C ARG A 596 16.40 3.05 -3.83
N THR A 597 16.65 4.08 -3.04
CA THR A 597 17.13 5.39 -3.50
C THR A 597 18.33 5.78 -2.64
N PRO A 598 19.52 5.26 -2.95
CA PRO A 598 20.71 5.51 -2.15
C PRO A 598 20.90 6.99 -1.85
N PRO A 599 21.36 7.35 -0.62
CA PRO A 599 21.48 8.74 -0.19
C PRO A 599 22.36 9.59 -1.10
N GLU A 600 23.14 8.95 -1.97
CA GLU A 600 23.94 9.64 -2.97
C GLU A 600 23.12 10.43 -3.97
N HIS A 601 21.89 10.01 -4.30
CA HIS A 601 20.95 10.81 -5.09
C HIS A 601 20.67 12.15 -4.42
N THR A 602 20.35 12.15 -3.13
CA THR A 602 20.09 13.38 -2.36
C THR A 602 21.34 14.24 -2.25
N ARG A 603 22.53 13.63 -1.99
CA ARG A 603 23.80 14.38 -1.90
C ARG A 603 24.19 15.03 -3.22
N GLN A 604 23.99 14.35 -4.35
CA GLN A 604 24.27 14.93 -5.67
C GLN A 604 23.32 16.08 -5.98
N MET A 605 22.01 15.90 -5.69
CA MET A 605 21.02 16.95 -5.88
C MET A 605 21.30 18.17 -4.99
N GLU A 606 21.67 17.96 -3.73
CA GLU A 606 22.07 19.02 -2.81
C GLU A 606 23.28 19.83 -3.36
N ARG A 607 24.32 19.13 -3.83
CA ARG A 607 25.49 19.79 -4.44
C ARG A 607 25.11 20.61 -5.68
N ALA A 608 24.24 20.04 -6.55
CA ALA A 608 23.81 20.71 -7.78
C ALA A 608 22.98 21.97 -7.48
N LEU A 609 22.02 21.89 -6.55
CA LEU A 609 21.20 23.03 -6.13
C LEU A 609 22.04 24.14 -5.47
N LYS A 610 22.93 23.77 -4.53
CA LYS A 610 23.86 24.74 -3.90
C LYS A 610 24.78 25.40 -4.91
N GLY A 611 25.29 24.63 -5.88
CA GLY A 611 26.08 25.15 -6.99
C GLY A 611 25.31 26.12 -7.90
N ALA A 612 24.00 25.97 -7.99
CA ALA A 612 23.09 26.88 -8.69
C ALA A 612 22.62 28.08 -7.84
N GLY A 613 23.04 28.18 -6.58
CA GLY A 613 22.64 29.26 -5.67
C GLY A 613 21.24 29.11 -5.06
N VAL A 614 20.66 27.92 -5.14
CA VAL A 614 19.35 27.62 -4.56
C VAL A 614 19.48 27.42 -3.04
N GLU A 615 18.54 27.95 -2.28
CA GLU A 615 18.41 27.68 -0.83
C GLU A 615 17.99 26.23 -0.62
N VAL A 616 18.81 25.45 0.11
CA VAL A 616 18.60 24.00 0.33
C VAL A 616 18.76 23.67 1.80
N GLU A 617 17.73 23.06 2.37
CA GLU A 617 17.77 22.39 3.66
C GLU A 617 17.83 20.88 3.47
N THR A 618 18.69 20.19 4.21
CA THR A 618 18.82 18.74 4.14
C THR A 618 18.80 18.09 5.51
N LEU A 619 18.31 16.84 5.54
CA LEU A 619 18.25 16.02 6.72
C LEU A 619 18.69 14.58 6.38
N TYR A 620 19.70 14.07 7.11
CA TYR A 620 20.23 12.75 6.89
C TYR A 620 20.21 11.94 8.19
N TYR A 621 19.64 10.74 8.13
CA TYR A 621 19.67 9.79 9.25
C TYR A 621 20.48 8.53 8.87
N PRO A 622 21.66 8.31 9.46
CA PRO A 622 22.56 7.22 9.08
C PRO A 622 21.96 5.82 9.19
N THR A 623 21.01 5.64 10.09
CA THR A 623 20.41 4.33 10.44
C THR A 623 19.04 4.09 9.79
N GLU A 624 18.47 5.09 9.11
CA GLU A 624 17.20 4.95 8.42
C GLU A 624 17.40 4.45 6.99
N GLY A 625 16.37 3.78 6.46
CA GLY A 625 16.35 3.28 5.08
C GLY A 625 15.42 4.07 4.17
N HIS A 626 14.69 3.34 3.32
CA HIS A 626 13.69 3.93 2.43
C HIS A 626 12.42 4.27 3.22
N GLY A 627 12.44 5.42 3.89
CA GLY A 627 11.47 5.86 4.88
C GLY A 627 12.01 5.77 6.32
N PHE A 628 11.53 6.66 7.18
CA PHE A 628 11.98 6.71 8.56
C PHE A 628 11.00 5.97 9.47
N PHE A 629 11.50 5.04 10.27
CA PHE A 629 10.67 4.23 11.15
C PHE A 629 10.89 4.51 12.64
N LEU A 630 12.06 5.07 13.02
CA LEU A 630 12.31 5.44 14.41
C LEU A 630 11.44 6.65 14.79
N PRO A 631 10.64 6.57 15.88
CA PRO A 631 9.68 7.63 16.23
C PRO A 631 10.31 9.02 16.35
N ALA A 632 11.50 9.12 16.95
CA ALA A 632 12.21 10.38 17.10
C ALA A 632 12.58 11.01 15.76
N ASN A 633 13.09 10.20 14.81
CA ASN A 633 13.48 10.65 13.48
C ASN A 633 12.26 11.08 12.66
N ARG A 634 11.15 10.34 12.75
CA ARG A 634 9.89 10.71 12.10
C ARG A 634 9.37 12.04 12.60
N ARG A 635 9.30 12.21 13.93
CA ARG A 635 8.85 13.45 14.54
C ARG A 635 9.72 14.64 14.10
N GLU A 636 11.05 14.52 14.18
CA GLU A 636 11.95 15.58 13.73
C GLU A 636 11.75 15.91 12.25
N TYR A 637 11.66 14.89 11.40
CA TYR A 637 11.44 15.07 9.96
C TYR A 637 10.16 15.86 9.68
N TYR A 638 9.02 15.42 10.20
CA TYR A 638 7.74 16.10 9.94
C TYR A 638 7.67 17.48 10.60
N THR A 639 8.27 17.65 11.78
CA THR A 639 8.40 18.98 12.41
C THR A 639 9.17 19.95 11.49
N ARG A 640 10.29 19.50 10.92
CA ARG A 640 11.09 20.32 10.00
C ARG A 640 10.40 20.55 8.67
N LEU A 641 9.70 19.55 8.14
CA LEU A 641 8.90 19.70 6.93
C LEU A 641 7.80 20.75 7.10
N LEU A 642 7.02 20.68 8.19
CA LEU A 642 5.97 21.66 8.48
C LEU A 642 6.54 23.06 8.71
N ALA A 643 7.67 23.18 9.41
CA ALA A 643 8.36 24.45 9.59
C ALA A 643 8.84 25.04 8.25
N PHE A 644 9.36 24.21 7.35
CA PHE A 644 9.75 24.60 5.99
C PHE A 644 8.53 25.08 5.20
N LEU A 645 7.46 24.28 5.12
CA LEU A 645 6.23 24.66 4.42
C LEU A 645 5.62 25.95 4.99
N GLY A 646 5.61 26.10 6.32
CA GLY A 646 5.07 27.29 7.00
C GLY A 646 5.77 28.58 6.62
N ARG A 647 7.10 28.55 6.41
CA ARG A 647 7.85 29.74 5.95
C ARG A 647 7.46 30.20 4.55
N HIS A 648 7.03 29.29 3.68
CA HIS A 648 6.79 29.59 2.26
C HIS A 648 5.30 29.68 1.89
N LEU A 649 4.42 29.02 2.63
CA LEU A 649 2.97 29.00 2.39
C LEU A 649 2.16 29.76 3.44
N GLY A 650 2.78 30.08 4.60
CA GLY A 650 2.03 30.38 5.82
C GLY A 650 1.40 29.10 6.37
N GLY A 651 0.58 29.19 7.39
CA GLY A 651 -0.06 28.06 8.05
C GLY A 651 0.41 27.90 9.48
N GLN A 652 0.01 26.79 10.13
CA GLN A 652 0.33 26.53 11.53
C GLN A 652 1.72 25.90 11.65
N GLY A 653 2.52 26.37 12.58
CA GLY A 653 3.79 25.74 12.93
C GLY A 653 3.56 24.41 13.66
N ALA A 654 4.57 23.53 13.63
CA ALA A 654 4.60 22.30 14.42
C ALA A 654 4.89 22.61 15.90
N GLN A 655 4.29 21.85 16.84
CA GLN A 655 4.70 21.75 18.24
C GLN A 655 5.71 20.62 18.45
#